data_a361c05bcce30adf2263d31a705c4933
#
_entry.id   a361c05bcce30adf2263d31a705c4933
#
_cell.length_a   1.000
_cell.length_b   1.000
_cell.length_c   1.000
_cell.angle_alpha   90.00
_cell.angle_beta   90.00
_cell.angle_gamma   90.00
#
_symmetry.space_group_name_H-M   'P 1'
#
loop_
_entity.id
_entity.type
_entity.pdbx_description
1 polymer ?
#
loop_
_entity_poly.entity_id
_entity_poly.type
_entity_poly.pdbx_seq_one_letter_code
_entity_poly.pdbx_strand_id
1 'polypeptide(L)'
;MTQRKSSAETAIERPAIDVRPALPAVTSTPARQSRFDDNTPDEQMSDLSTVVLTQLQSPQSTVDLYDFYNSSPISILSLQSHPNLDDNTFSQSSPDVSTQSVASVVSDVASSQSHFKPKCKKKFQFPVFLIANIRGGLTTKLDELQLLLITNDVDICVISETWLHDGINSDILQIADYSLFRLDRRGGQQGGGLAVYVKQGISCSCLSQLTHNELEVLWLMYRPHSMPREVTHLLIGAVYHPPKANNFRMLDYLVTSMDEFTRAHPYTGILLLGDFNQLPDSQLKSFPLQQIVTSPTRGNSILDKIYTNVTDWYQTPIILPGVSRSDHEAIHLKPAADPPRPSRSIKVFYRRLVSPNRKALLCDELKRVNWTPLFTMDSCQSMVNYFYTIMIDLLDRHMPVVRVSVDNLNKPWVTKTFVDMIKQRQRAFLASQTSLYRKLRNKIKRMSISLRKNYYTRKVQALHSADSRSWWQKTKQFLHSKHTNPLQNLQQEDPTHTLADEINDFFISVSSHLPPFNSSILATLTVDYTDQYIIEPAYVEYQLSRVNIHKSSGPDGVPNWLLKEFAPLVCDPVAAIFNASVREGYVPLIWKSAEVIPAPKVNPPISIQNDLRPISLLPTLAKVLENIVGRWLLPFLEPHFDNNQFGSRGGRSTTHAIIALLHSWMSCLDTGGSVRTVFVDFRKAFDLVNHNLLFDKLQNVYGIPNCLLKWFGSYLSNRHQRVRANQLTSAWKQLNGAMPQGSWLGPLSFLALINDLTTGCLIHKYVDDTTLSEVLESKTQDSYMLAFIENLLDWADRNDMQVNTAKTKEMILGPLARSDLPILSTRVGTVERVSSFKLLGVYIESTLSWSLHIDNMVKKATQRLYFLKQLKRAGLPSNHLFHYYITVIRPVLEYCVPVWHYALTKAQIEQIEGIQKRAIHIVLNFSRGMPYMAMLSAANLTTLASRREEMSRKFFLHISQPTSCLHHLLPDPRDHSVISRLRTYEKYPRVFTRTKRYCSFIQYALNHYQTSISNS
;
A
#
# COMPACT_ATOMS: atom_id res chain seq x y z
N MET A 1 -12.31 61.44 -20.48
CA MET A 1 -11.36 62.21 -21.33
C MET A 1 -10.57 61.16 -22.06
N THR A 2 -10.96 60.87 -23.25
CA THR A 2 -10.37 61.21 -24.58
C THR A 2 -9.10 60.45 -24.82
N GLN A 3 -8.91 59.68 -25.81
CA GLN A 3 -9.24 59.43 -27.19
C GLN A 3 -8.12 58.50 -27.76
N ARG A 4 -8.47 57.43 -28.42
CA ARG A 4 -8.55 57.19 -29.90
C ARG A 4 -7.26 57.48 -30.66
N LYS A 5 -6.75 56.54 -31.45
CA LYS A 5 -7.10 56.09 -32.84
C LYS A 5 -6.00 55.13 -33.29
N SER A 6 -6.21 54.03 -33.87
CA SER A 6 -6.78 53.58 -35.18
C SER A 6 -5.72 53.33 -36.25
N SER A 7 -5.84 52.14 -36.84
CA SER A 7 -5.74 51.73 -38.25
C SER A 7 -4.34 51.64 -38.87
N ALA A 8 -4.01 50.78 -39.83
CA ALA A 8 -4.76 49.99 -40.80
C ALA A 8 -3.87 48.89 -41.37
N GLU A 9 -4.45 47.78 -41.73
CA GLU A 9 -4.43 46.98 -42.97
C GLU A 9 -3.29 47.15 -43.96
N THR A 10 -2.70 46.03 -44.37
CA THR A 10 -2.64 45.62 -45.79
C THR A 10 -2.34 44.15 -45.96
N ALA A 11 -3.17 43.47 -46.66
CA ALA A 11 -3.04 42.12 -47.22
C ALA A 11 -2.19 42.16 -48.50
N ILE A 12 -1.50 41.08 -48.86
CA ILE A 12 -1.23 40.62 -50.25
C ILE A 12 -0.81 39.14 -50.22
N GLU A 13 -1.70 38.29 -50.73
CA GLU A 13 -1.67 37.23 -51.73
C GLU A 13 -0.54 36.16 -51.78
N ARG A 14 -1.06 34.95 -51.94
CA ARG A 14 -0.40 33.71 -52.39
C ARG A 14 -0.03 33.77 -53.87
N PRO A 15 0.84 32.86 -54.40
CA PRO A 15 0.26 31.76 -55.14
C PRO A 15 0.86 30.38 -54.88
N ALA A 16 0.04 29.36 -55.14
CA ALA A 16 0.33 27.96 -55.21
C ALA A 16 1.02 27.59 -56.53
N ILE A 17 1.88 26.56 -56.53
CA ILE A 17 2.11 25.71 -57.72
C ILE A 17 2.38 24.26 -57.23
N ASP A 18 1.55 23.40 -57.77
CA ASP A 18 1.51 21.98 -57.88
C ASP A 18 2.73 21.42 -58.63
N VAL A 19 3.19 20.21 -58.35
CA VAL A 19 3.53 19.13 -59.30
C VAL A 19 4.05 17.88 -58.58
N ARG A 20 3.31 16.79 -58.65
CA ARG A 20 3.83 15.41 -58.65
C ARG A 20 4.38 15.07 -60.03
N PRO A 21 5.28 14.07 -60.24
CA PRO A 21 4.87 12.68 -60.45
C PRO A 21 5.79 11.56 -59.95
N ALA A 22 5.16 10.44 -59.64
CA ALA A 22 5.20 9.11 -60.25
C ALA A 22 6.39 8.17 -60.03
N LEU A 23 6.01 7.00 -59.55
CA LEU A 23 6.70 5.70 -59.47
C LEU A 23 7.20 5.19 -60.85
N PRO A 24 8.12 4.21 -60.86
CA PRO A 24 7.66 2.93 -61.46
C PRO A 24 7.95 1.68 -60.60
N ALA A 25 7.13 0.70 -60.89
CA ALA A 25 7.07 -0.65 -60.39
C ALA A 25 7.84 -1.63 -61.30
N VAL A 26 7.79 -2.96 -60.83
CA VAL A 26 8.00 -4.23 -61.60
C VAL A 26 9.41 -4.80 -61.49
N THR A 27 9.66 -6.06 -61.03
CA THR A 27 9.08 -7.36 -61.34
C THR A 27 9.59 -8.46 -60.40
N SER A 28 8.74 -9.34 -59.92
CA SER A 28 8.52 -10.78 -60.04
C SER A 28 9.70 -11.80 -59.88
N THR A 29 9.50 -12.66 -58.93
CA THR A 29 9.75 -14.12 -58.72
C THR A 29 10.40 -14.95 -59.89
N PRO A 30 11.00 -16.19 -59.70
CA PRO A 30 10.37 -17.29 -59.00
C PRO A 30 11.29 -18.29 -58.27
N ALA A 31 10.63 -19.27 -57.67
CA ALA A 31 11.06 -20.43 -56.89
C ALA A 31 12.02 -21.41 -57.58
N ARG A 32 12.76 -22.18 -56.76
CA ARG A 32 13.08 -23.60 -57.03
C ARG A 32 13.25 -24.41 -55.76
N GLN A 33 12.50 -25.55 -55.74
CA GLN A 33 12.63 -26.73 -54.90
C GLN A 33 13.85 -27.57 -55.25
N SER A 34 14.39 -28.32 -54.27
CA SER A 34 14.86 -29.71 -54.35
C SER A 34 15.20 -30.18 -52.91
N ARG A 35 14.49 -31.11 -52.38
CA ARG A 35 14.53 -32.57 -52.19
C ARG A 35 15.92 -33.23 -52.15
N PHE A 36 16.15 -33.98 -51.08
CA PHE A 36 16.53 -35.40 -50.90
C PHE A 36 17.25 -35.51 -49.51
N ASP A 37 16.78 -36.30 -48.65
CA ASP A 37 16.66 -37.73 -48.28
C ASP A 37 17.71 -38.14 -47.22
N ASP A 38 17.16 -38.72 -46.18
CA ASP A 38 17.55 -39.89 -45.36
C ASP A 38 19.02 -40.16 -44.97
N ASN A 39 19.24 -40.23 -43.66
CA ASN A 39 19.56 -41.49 -42.95
C ASN A 39 19.90 -41.26 -41.47
N THR A 40 19.21 -41.99 -40.59
CA THR A 40 19.58 -42.35 -39.24
C THR A 40 20.81 -43.26 -39.18
N PRO A 41 21.52 -43.54 -38.06
CA PRO A 41 20.92 -44.06 -36.83
C PRO A 41 21.54 -43.62 -35.46
N ASP A 42 20.69 -43.83 -34.42
CA ASP A 42 20.92 -44.31 -33.07
C ASP A 42 22.24 -44.04 -32.30
N GLU A 43 22.13 -43.44 -31.13
CA GLU A 43 22.28 -44.07 -29.82
C GLU A 43 22.24 -43.10 -28.64
N GLN A 44 21.32 -43.43 -27.72
CA GLN A 44 21.41 -43.29 -26.28
C GLN A 44 21.81 -41.95 -25.64
N MET A 45 20.85 -41.25 -25.03
CA MET A 45 20.86 -40.97 -23.62
C MET A 45 19.43 -40.67 -23.12
N SER A 46 18.90 -41.67 -22.46
CA SER A 46 17.66 -41.69 -21.70
C SER A 46 17.76 -40.86 -20.43
N ASP A 47 16.55 -40.40 -19.97
CA ASP A 47 16.20 -40.10 -18.59
C ASP A 47 16.76 -38.83 -17.93
N LEU A 48 15.92 -37.81 -17.94
CA LEU A 48 15.63 -36.92 -16.77
C LEU A 48 14.58 -35.82 -17.12
N SER A 49 13.43 -36.24 -17.65
CA SER A 49 12.34 -35.27 -17.86
C SER A 49 10.92 -35.86 -17.76
N THR A 50 10.68 -36.71 -16.78
CA THR A 50 9.33 -37.22 -16.53
C THR A 50 9.09 -37.53 -15.06
N VAL A 51 9.28 -36.57 -14.17
CA VAL A 51 8.68 -36.54 -12.82
C VAL A 51 8.63 -35.10 -12.35
N VAL A 52 7.71 -34.29 -12.78
CA VAL A 52 7.11 -33.11 -12.07
C VAL A 52 5.97 -32.51 -12.92
N LEU A 53 5.06 -33.35 -13.39
CA LEU A 53 3.84 -32.86 -14.08
C LEU A 53 2.58 -33.60 -13.63
N THR A 54 2.50 -33.89 -12.33
CA THR A 54 1.25 -34.34 -11.73
C THR A 54 1.20 -33.82 -10.29
N GLN A 55 0.72 -32.58 -10.12
CA GLN A 55 0.07 -32.03 -8.95
C GLN A 55 0.03 -30.50 -9.02
N LEU A 56 -0.84 -29.96 -9.86
CA LEU A 56 -1.43 -28.64 -9.76
C LEU A 56 -2.73 -28.61 -10.59
N GLN A 57 -3.61 -29.55 -10.31
CA GLN A 57 -5.02 -29.33 -10.58
C GLN A 57 -5.58 -28.57 -9.39
N SER A 58 -5.91 -27.31 -9.62
CA SER A 58 -6.67 -26.49 -8.69
C SER A 58 -8.08 -27.04 -8.54
N PRO A 59 -8.58 -27.26 -7.33
CA PRO A 59 -10.00 -27.46 -7.16
C PRO A 59 -10.73 -26.17 -7.52
N GLN A 60 -11.70 -26.23 -8.38
CA GLN A 60 -12.76 -25.24 -8.49
C GLN A 60 -13.51 -25.26 -7.15
N SER A 61 -13.18 -24.33 -6.26
CA SER A 61 -13.99 -24.03 -5.11
C SER A 61 -14.78 -22.77 -5.44
N THR A 62 -16.07 -22.89 -5.43
CA THR A 62 -17.04 -21.81 -5.24
C THR A 62 -16.48 -20.83 -4.23
N VAL A 63 -16.20 -19.59 -4.67
CA VAL A 63 -15.72 -18.51 -3.81
C VAL A 63 -16.90 -18.13 -2.91
N ASP A 64 -16.90 -18.68 -1.69
CA ASP A 64 -17.81 -18.29 -0.63
C ASP A 64 -17.62 -16.78 -0.33
N LEU A 65 -18.72 -16.07 -0.12
CA LEU A 65 -18.81 -14.69 0.37
C LEU A 65 -17.87 -14.38 1.56
N TYR A 66 -17.37 -15.40 2.22
CA TYR A 66 -16.48 -15.35 3.36
C TYR A 66 -15.12 -14.74 3.08
N ASP A 67 -14.55 -14.96 1.90
CA ASP A 67 -13.20 -14.46 1.59
C ASP A 67 -13.20 -12.98 1.23
N PHE A 68 -14.34 -12.42 0.84
CA PHE A 68 -14.43 -11.00 0.49
C PHE A 68 -14.43 -10.07 1.71
N TYR A 69 -15.09 -10.47 2.80
CA TYR A 69 -15.08 -9.71 4.07
C TYR A 69 -13.79 -9.88 4.88
N ASN A 70 -13.05 -10.95 4.61
CA ASN A 70 -11.79 -11.25 5.29
C ASN A 70 -10.56 -10.71 4.57
N SER A 71 -10.68 -10.20 3.36
CA SER A 71 -9.57 -9.75 2.51
C SER A 71 -9.38 -8.23 2.45
N SER A 72 -9.98 -7.45 3.32
CA SER A 72 -9.62 -6.03 3.46
C SER A 72 -8.14 -5.90 3.84
N PRO A 73 -7.34 -5.12 3.09
CA PRO A 73 -5.90 -5.00 3.34
C PRO A 73 -5.59 -4.00 4.46
N ILE A 74 -6.36 -4.01 5.54
CA ILE A 74 -6.01 -3.25 6.75
C ILE A 74 -5.19 -4.22 7.62
N SER A 75 -3.89 -4.24 7.37
CA SER A 75 -2.92 -4.88 8.26
C SER A 75 -2.89 -4.13 9.58
N ILE A 76 -3.75 -4.48 10.50
CA ILE A 76 -3.57 -4.13 11.90
C ILE A 76 -2.26 -4.80 12.32
N LEU A 77 -1.30 -3.98 12.71
CA LEU A 77 -0.05 -4.41 13.34
C LEU A 77 -0.40 -5.16 14.64
N SER A 78 -0.69 -6.46 14.53
CA SER A 78 -0.66 -7.33 15.68
C SER A 78 0.81 -7.49 16.07
N LEU A 79 1.17 -6.92 17.20
CA LEU A 79 2.40 -7.22 17.93
C LEU A 79 2.38 -8.70 18.32
N GLN A 80 2.85 -9.56 17.44
CA GLN A 80 3.07 -10.97 17.75
C GLN A 80 4.55 -11.24 17.97
N SER A 81 4.77 -11.79 19.12
CA SER A 81 5.94 -12.46 19.70
C SER A 81 6.77 -13.29 18.73
N HIS A 82 8.06 -13.21 18.91
CA HIS A 82 9.04 -14.12 18.30
C HIS A 82 8.84 -15.57 18.77
N PRO A 83 9.09 -16.56 17.90
CA PRO A 83 9.06 -17.97 18.28
C PRO A 83 10.31 -18.40 19.01
N ASN A 84 10.09 -19.24 19.96
CA ASN A 84 10.93 -20.25 20.65
C ASN A 84 12.45 -20.23 20.44
N LEU A 85 13.14 -20.06 21.53
CA LEU A 85 14.44 -20.68 21.78
C LEU A 85 14.16 -22.02 22.47
N ASP A 86 14.59 -23.09 21.85
CA ASP A 86 14.57 -24.44 22.39
C ASP A 86 15.41 -24.52 23.66
N ASP A 87 14.79 -25.02 24.71
CA ASP A 87 15.47 -25.56 25.90
C ASP A 87 16.13 -26.88 25.53
N ASN A 88 17.40 -27.01 25.88
CA ASN A 88 17.98 -28.29 26.23
C ASN A 88 18.94 -28.16 27.41
N THR A 89 18.49 -28.74 28.50
CA THR A 89 19.19 -29.47 29.54
C THR A 89 20.39 -28.79 30.24
N PHE A 90 20.30 -28.57 31.51
CA PHE A 90 20.96 -29.41 32.53
C PHE A 90 20.53 -29.01 33.94
N SER A 91 20.45 -30.05 34.76
CA SER A 91 19.98 -30.23 36.11
C SER A 91 20.85 -29.59 37.18
N GLN A 92 20.17 -29.31 38.29
CA GLN A 92 20.60 -29.48 39.72
C GLN A 92 21.70 -28.57 40.27
N SER A 93 21.39 -27.77 41.23
CA SER A 93 21.51 -27.95 42.68
C SER A 93 21.37 -26.60 43.39
N SER A 94 20.51 -26.60 44.40
CA SER A 94 20.50 -25.61 45.46
C SER A 94 21.59 -26.00 46.47
N PRO A 95 22.04 -25.14 47.35
CA PRO A 95 21.30 -24.87 48.56
C PRO A 95 21.36 -23.40 49.08
N ASP A 96 20.44 -23.19 50.00
CA ASP A 96 20.19 -22.13 50.94
C ASP A 96 21.42 -21.38 51.55
N VAL A 97 21.20 -20.12 51.97
CA VAL A 97 21.22 -19.64 53.34
C VAL A 97 21.36 -18.10 53.43
N SER A 98 20.39 -17.53 54.12
CA SER A 98 20.40 -16.41 55.08
C SER A 98 20.73 -14.96 54.68
N THR A 99 19.76 -14.17 55.04
CA THR A 99 19.73 -12.80 55.58
C THR A 99 20.96 -12.32 56.32
N GLN A 100 21.38 -11.09 56.07
CA GLN A 100 21.51 -10.07 57.11
C GLN A 100 21.84 -8.67 56.54
N SER A 101 21.09 -7.71 57.05
CA SER A 101 21.32 -6.27 57.01
C SER A 101 22.67 -5.87 57.62
N VAL A 102 23.26 -4.75 57.23
CA VAL A 102 23.76 -3.68 58.10
C VAL A 102 24.12 -2.44 57.25
N ALA A 103 23.81 -1.32 57.86
CA ALA A 103 23.98 0.06 57.38
C ALA A 103 25.40 0.60 57.62
N SER A 104 25.67 1.69 56.87
CA SER A 104 26.57 2.80 57.15
C SER A 104 28.05 2.55 57.49
N VAL A 105 28.92 3.20 56.72
CA VAL A 105 29.95 4.13 57.24
C VAL A 105 30.40 5.06 56.10
N VAL A 106 30.32 6.36 56.39
CA VAL A 106 30.93 7.46 55.63
C VAL A 106 32.39 7.61 56.15
N SER A 107 33.37 7.81 55.31
CA SER A 107 34.40 8.85 55.46
C SER A 107 35.52 8.74 54.39
N ASP A 108 35.75 9.84 53.77
CA ASP A 108 36.99 10.45 53.27
C ASP A 108 38.22 9.58 52.93
N VAL A 109 38.68 9.71 51.68
CA VAL A 109 40.07 10.06 51.37
C VAL A 109 40.16 10.83 50.04
N ALA A 110 40.81 11.95 50.10
CA ALA A 110 41.02 12.93 49.04
C ALA A 110 42.04 12.49 47.99
N SER A 111 41.81 13.10 46.79
CA SER A 111 42.84 13.50 45.80
C SER A 111 43.78 12.47 45.19
N SER A 112 43.42 12.10 43.95
CA SER A 112 44.37 12.12 42.83
C SER A 112 43.68 12.51 41.56
N GLN A 113 43.84 13.76 41.14
CA GLN A 113 43.39 14.27 39.82
C GLN A 113 44.25 13.62 38.75
N SER A 114 43.75 12.58 38.10
CA SER A 114 44.22 12.17 36.77
C SER A 114 43.46 12.97 35.76
N HIS A 115 44.13 13.85 35.04
CA HIS A 115 43.63 14.56 33.88
C HIS A 115 43.10 13.58 32.78
N PHE A 116 41.82 13.26 32.81
CA PHE A 116 41.15 12.69 31.66
C PHE A 116 40.99 13.77 30.59
N LYS A 117 41.94 13.77 29.62
CA LYS A 117 41.69 14.48 28.35
C LYS A 117 40.37 14.01 27.78
N PRO A 118 39.40 14.87 27.44
CA PRO A 118 38.14 14.47 26.82
C PRO A 118 38.45 13.76 25.51
N LYS A 119 38.08 12.46 25.39
CA LYS A 119 38.18 11.73 24.13
C LYS A 119 37.47 12.53 23.05
N CYS A 120 38.23 13.07 22.11
CA CYS A 120 37.72 13.75 20.92
C CYS A 120 36.68 12.82 20.26
N LYS A 121 35.40 13.21 20.27
CA LYS A 121 34.33 12.50 19.59
C LYS A 121 34.68 12.51 18.10
N LYS A 122 34.98 11.36 17.49
CA LYS A 122 35.21 11.25 16.05
C LYS A 122 33.97 11.78 15.34
N LYS A 123 34.06 12.93 14.69
CA LYS A 123 33.02 13.46 13.80
C LYS A 123 32.96 12.57 12.55
N PHE A 124 31.74 12.25 12.09
CA PHE A 124 31.58 11.63 10.79
C PHE A 124 31.88 12.63 9.69
N GLN A 125 32.51 12.17 8.59
CA GLN A 125 32.92 13.02 7.48
C GLN A 125 31.88 12.92 6.35
N PHE A 126 30.91 13.79 6.36
CA PHE A 126 30.01 14.01 5.23
C PHE A 126 30.47 15.27 4.49
N PRO A 127 30.50 15.27 3.12
CA PRO A 127 31.01 16.40 2.37
C PRO A 127 30.02 17.56 2.31
N VAL A 128 30.58 18.78 2.23
CA VAL A 128 29.85 20.00 1.92
C VAL A 128 29.70 20.10 0.40
N PHE A 129 28.48 20.30 -0.11
CA PHE A 129 28.25 20.45 -1.54
C PHE A 129 27.87 21.85 -1.93
N LEU A 130 28.35 22.27 -3.12
CA LEU A 130 27.85 23.40 -3.90
C LEU A 130 27.33 22.87 -5.24
N ILE A 131 26.10 23.21 -5.63
CA ILE A 131 25.51 22.83 -6.91
C ILE A 131 25.15 24.11 -7.66
N ALA A 132 25.58 24.25 -8.90
CA ALA A 132 25.30 25.42 -9.70
C ALA A 132 25.12 25.07 -11.19
N ASN A 133 24.11 25.62 -11.83
CA ASN A 133 24.04 25.71 -13.28
C ASN A 133 24.67 27.06 -13.69
N ILE A 134 25.72 27.03 -14.49
CA ILE A 134 26.47 28.25 -14.83
C ILE A 134 26.14 28.83 -16.22
N ARG A 135 25.28 28.15 -16.99
CA ARG A 135 24.90 28.58 -18.34
C ARG A 135 26.09 28.96 -19.22
N GLY A 136 27.09 28.04 -19.27
CA GLY A 136 28.30 28.17 -20.10
C GLY A 136 29.38 29.13 -19.60
N GLY A 137 30.47 29.14 -20.33
CA GLY A 137 31.58 30.04 -20.06
C GLY A 137 32.37 29.73 -18.79
N LEU A 138 32.53 28.47 -18.42
CA LEU A 138 33.27 28.05 -17.20
C LEU A 138 34.66 28.66 -17.13
N THR A 139 35.38 28.75 -18.26
CA THR A 139 36.72 29.32 -18.34
C THR A 139 36.81 30.77 -17.85
N THR A 140 35.76 31.56 -18.04
CA THR A 140 35.72 32.99 -17.63
C THR A 140 35.14 33.22 -16.26
N LYS A 141 34.61 32.16 -15.62
CA LYS A 141 33.92 32.19 -14.31
C LYS A 141 34.71 31.47 -13.22
N LEU A 142 35.91 30.97 -13.53
CA LEU A 142 36.72 30.18 -12.61
C LEU A 142 37.11 30.93 -11.34
N ASP A 143 37.48 32.19 -11.45
CA ASP A 143 37.94 32.99 -10.30
C ASP A 143 36.81 33.23 -9.31
N GLU A 144 35.60 33.50 -9.81
CA GLU A 144 34.41 33.68 -8.98
C GLU A 144 33.98 32.35 -8.35
N LEU A 145 34.05 31.27 -9.11
CA LEU A 145 33.77 29.93 -8.60
C LEU A 145 34.74 29.54 -7.49
N GLN A 146 36.04 29.77 -7.69
CA GLN A 146 37.08 29.51 -6.70
C GLN A 146 36.83 30.30 -5.40
N LEU A 147 36.44 31.56 -5.51
CA LEU A 147 36.09 32.38 -4.35
C LEU A 147 34.89 31.79 -3.59
N LEU A 148 33.84 31.35 -4.30
CA LEU A 148 32.68 30.71 -3.69
C LEU A 148 33.05 29.41 -2.99
N LEU A 149 33.94 28.59 -3.59
CA LEU A 149 34.38 27.33 -2.99
C LEU A 149 35.11 27.54 -1.67
N ILE A 150 36.01 28.51 -1.66
CA ILE A 150 36.82 28.84 -0.47
C ILE A 150 35.97 29.49 0.61
N THR A 151 35.10 30.46 0.26
CA THR A 151 34.26 31.19 1.24
C THR A 151 33.27 30.27 1.94
N ASN A 152 32.76 29.25 1.24
CA ASN A 152 31.76 28.33 1.77
C ASN A 152 32.33 26.96 2.25
N ASP A 153 33.68 26.81 2.27
CA ASP A 153 34.36 25.56 2.65
C ASP A 153 33.79 24.33 1.95
N VAL A 154 33.66 24.42 0.63
CA VAL A 154 33.02 23.41 -0.20
C VAL A 154 33.95 22.22 -0.42
N ASP A 155 33.48 21.03 -0.19
CA ASP A 155 34.21 19.77 -0.43
C ASP A 155 34.00 19.23 -1.85
N ILE A 156 32.78 19.33 -2.36
CA ILE A 156 32.43 18.85 -3.70
C ILE A 156 31.50 19.87 -4.37
N CYS A 157 31.92 20.37 -5.54
CA CYS A 157 31.14 21.29 -6.34
C CYS A 157 30.66 20.63 -7.63
N VAL A 158 29.34 20.62 -7.86
CA VAL A 158 28.71 20.07 -9.07
C VAL A 158 28.21 21.21 -9.94
N ILE A 159 28.72 21.23 -11.18
CA ILE A 159 28.41 22.27 -12.16
C ILE A 159 27.71 21.64 -13.36
N SER A 160 26.56 22.18 -13.74
CA SER A 160 25.85 21.87 -14.97
C SER A 160 25.91 23.00 -15.98
N GLU A 161 25.65 22.69 -17.24
CA GLU A 161 25.78 23.60 -18.39
C GLU A 161 27.13 24.27 -18.50
N THR A 162 28.24 23.51 -18.49
CA THR A 162 29.62 24.01 -18.59
C THR A 162 29.94 24.56 -19.97
N TRP A 163 29.27 24.01 -21.01
CA TRP A 163 29.53 24.26 -22.44
C TRP A 163 30.99 23.97 -22.85
N LEU A 164 31.62 23.02 -22.12
CA LEU A 164 32.96 22.54 -22.47
C LEU A 164 32.90 21.57 -23.64
N HIS A 165 34.00 21.50 -24.38
CA HIS A 165 34.21 20.57 -25.47
C HIS A 165 35.64 20.06 -25.48
N ASP A 166 35.95 19.00 -26.21
CA ASP A 166 37.25 18.33 -26.23
C ASP A 166 38.44 19.24 -26.59
N GLY A 167 38.18 20.34 -27.31
CA GLY A 167 39.21 21.34 -27.64
C GLY A 167 39.67 22.24 -26.48
N ILE A 168 39.01 22.18 -25.32
CA ILE A 168 39.40 22.96 -24.14
C ILE A 168 40.23 22.07 -23.22
N ASN A 169 41.54 22.42 -23.04
CA ASN A 169 42.41 21.68 -22.15
C ASN A 169 41.93 21.80 -20.67
N SER A 170 41.92 20.68 -19.95
CA SER A 170 41.57 20.64 -18.52
C SER A 170 42.53 21.44 -17.63
N ASP A 171 43.76 21.69 -18.08
CA ASP A 171 44.75 22.48 -17.32
C ASP A 171 44.31 23.92 -17.09
N ILE A 172 43.63 24.54 -18.07
CA ILE A 172 43.05 25.90 -17.90
C ILE A 172 41.81 25.94 -16.99
N LEU A 173 41.28 24.82 -16.60
CA LEU A 173 40.10 24.68 -15.73
C LEU A 173 40.51 24.33 -14.29
N GLN A 174 41.78 24.26 -13.97
CA GLN A 174 42.25 23.87 -12.63
C GLN A 174 41.92 24.96 -11.60
N ILE A 175 41.37 24.54 -10.50
CA ILE A 175 41.18 25.33 -9.29
C ILE A 175 42.17 24.80 -8.25
N ALA A 176 42.92 25.67 -7.58
CA ALA A 176 43.85 25.27 -6.54
C ALA A 176 43.15 24.43 -5.47
N ASP A 177 43.81 23.36 -5.00
CA ASP A 177 43.31 22.39 -4.01
C ASP A 177 42.08 21.56 -4.44
N TYR A 178 41.71 21.57 -5.73
CA TYR A 178 40.59 20.73 -6.24
C TYR A 178 41.07 19.88 -7.42
N SER A 179 40.48 18.66 -7.49
CA SER A 179 40.58 17.75 -8.63
C SER A 179 39.33 17.90 -9.50
N LEU A 180 39.49 17.96 -10.82
CA LEU A 180 38.40 18.13 -11.78
C LEU A 180 38.00 16.80 -12.41
N PHE A 181 36.71 16.46 -12.38
CA PHE A 181 36.04 15.43 -13.20
C PHE A 181 35.07 16.13 -14.15
N ARG A 182 35.15 15.84 -15.46
CA ARG A 182 34.28 16.49 -16.46
C ARG A 182 33.62 15.46 -17.39
N LEU A 183 32.44 15.81 -17.89
CA LEU A 183 31.70 15.09 -18.91
C LEU A 183 31.18 16.11 -19.93
N ASP A 184 31.81 16.16 -21.09
CA ASP A 184 31.44 17.09 -22.14
C ASP A 184 30.34 16.51 -23.02
N ARG A 185 29.51 17.38 -23.58
CA ARG A 185 28.50 16.95 -24.55
C ARG A 185 29.16 16.56 -25.86
N ARG A 186 28.89 15.37 -26.36
CA ARG A 186 29.39 14.84 -27.61
C ARG A 186 28.58 15.35 -28.81
N GLY A 187 29.21 15.38 -30.02
CA GLY A 187 28.54 15.67 -31.29
C GLY A 187 28.47 17.15 -31.71
N GLY A 188 29.28 18.05 -31.17
CA GLY A 188 29.37 19.44 -31.59
C GLY A 188 28.16 20.34 -31.31
N GLN A 189 27.18 19.83 -30.54
CA GLN A 189 26.03 20.63 -30.14
C GLN A 189 26.39 21.63 -29.04
N GLN A 190 26.01 22.88 -29.22
CA GLN A 190 26.18 23.91 -28.18
C GLN A 190 25.31 23.63 -26.96
N GLY A 191 25.83 23.91 -25.76
CA GLY A 191 25.11 23.76 -24.48
C GLY A 191 25.41 22.45 -23.75
N GLY A 192 24.95 22.32 -22.50
CA GLY A 192 25.14 21.15 -21.65
C GLY A 192 26.57 20.98 -21.11
N GLY A 193 26.88 19.74 -20.73
CA GLY A 193 28.13 19.35 -20.09
C GLY A 193 28.11 19.49 -18.56
N LEU A 194 28.90 18.63 -17.90
CA LEU A 194 29.04 18.56 -16.44
C LEU A 194 30.50 18.70 -16.03
N ALA A 195 30.77 19.41 -14.93
CA ALA A 195 32.04 19.42 -14.24
C ALA A 195 31.83 19.23 -12.74
N VAL A 196 32.71 18.44 -12.11
CA VAL A 196 32.70 18.25 -10.66
C VAL A 196 34.07 18.48 -10.10
N TYR A 197 34.18 19.50 -9.25
CA TYR A 197 35.41 19.82 -8.51
C TYR A 197 35.37 19.16 -7.14
N VAL A 198 36.36 18.37 -6.81
CA VAL A 198 36.50 17.65 -5.54
C VAL A 198 37.75 18.14 -4.82
N LYS A 199 37.62 18.62 -3.57
CA LYS A 199 38.70 19.11 -2.75
C LYS A 199 39.77 18.03 -2.58
N GLN A 200 41.05 18.40 -2.72
CA GLN A 200 42.16 17.47 -2.57
C GLN A 200 42.19 16.87 -1.16
N GLY A 201 42.64 15.62 -1.04
CA GLY A 201 42.59 14.86 0.22
C GLY A 201 41.26 14.17 0.52
N ILE A 202 40.24 14.41 -0.29
CA ILE A 202 38.97 13.72 -0.19
C ILE A 202 39.00 12.41 -1.00
N SER A 203 38.65 11.30 -0.38
CA SER A 203 38.60 9.99 -1.04
C SER A 203 37.35 9.89 -1.94
N CYS A 204 37.49 10.34 -3.16
CA CYS A 204 36.46 10.32 -4.20
C CYS A 204 37.03 9.76 -5.51
N SER A 205 36.25 8.91 -6.19
CA SER A 205 36.64 8.30 -7.47
C SER A 205 35.51 8.35 -8.49
N CYS A 206 35.84 8.59 -9.76
CA CYS A 206 34.86 8.52 -10.85
C CYS A 206 34.52 7.06 -11.21
N LEU A 207 33.25 6.80 -11.48
CA LEU A 207 32.72 5.49 -11.87
C LEU A 207 32.45 5.45 -13.37
N SER A 208 33.51 5.37 -14.16
CA SER A 208 33.43 5.35 -15.64
C SER A 208 32.59 4.19 -16.19
N GLN A 209 32.51 3.06 -15.46
CA GLN A 209 31.69 1.90 -15.84
C GLN A 209 30.19 2.17 -15.82
N LEU A 210 29.75 3.22 -15.14
CA LEU A 210 28.35 3.64 -15.11
C LEU A 210 28.06 4.74 -16.14
N THR A 211 29.06 5.30 -16.80
CA THR A 211 28.89 6.41 -17.75
C THR A 211 28.12 5.96 -19.00
N HIS A 212 27.19 6.79 -19.46
CA HIS A 212 26.40 6.58 -20.67
C HIS A 212 26.83 7.57 -21.76
N ASN A 213 26.90 7.10 -23.01
CA ASN A 213 27.42 7.92 -24.11
C ASN A 213 26.51 9.10 -24.50
N GLU A 214 25.21 9.03 -24.23
CA GLU A 214 24.22 10.00 -24.71
C GLU A 214 23.45 10.72 -23.56
N LEU A 215 23.74 10.35 -22.31
CA LEU A 215 23.07 10.94 -21.15
C LEU A 215 24.08 11.66 -20.26
N GLU A 216 23.77 12.89 -19.90
CA GLU A 216 24.69 13.73 -19.13
C GLU A 216 24.55 13.46 -17.63
N VAL A 217 25.19 12.37 -17.18
CA VAL A 217 25.30 12.01 -15.76
C VAL A 217 26.73 11.57 -15.44
N LEU A 218 27.37 12.23 -14.50
CA LEU A 218 28.67 11.90 -13.99
C LEU A 218 28.55 11.23 -12.62
N TRP A 219 29.02 9.98 -12.53
CA TRP A 219 28.94 9.19 -11.30
C TRP A 219 30.25 9.19 -10.53
N LEU A 220 30.18 9.51 -9.24
CA LEU A 220 31.30 9.50 -8.31
C LEU A 220 30.98 8.61 -7.09
N MET A 221 32.02 7.95 -6.58
CA MET A 221 31.96 7.21 -5.32
C MET A 221 32.81 7.93 -4.26
N TYR A 222 32.19 8.33 -3.16
CA TYR A 222 32.84 8.94 -2.02
C TYR A 222 32.94 7.94 -0.86
N ARG A 223 34.16 7.74 -0.33
CA ARG A 223 34.43 6.76 0.74
C ARG A 223 35.44 7.27 1.75
N PRO A 224 35.05 8.11 2.72
CA PRO A 224 35.96 8.64 3.73
C PRO A 224 36.31 7.59 4.82
N HIS A 225 37.35 7.89 5.61
CA HIS A 225 37.78 7.02 6.72
C HIS A 225 36.76 6.89 7.87
N SER A 226 35.88 7.88 8.06
CA SER A 226 34.92 7.94 9.17
C SER A 226 33.51 8.16 8.66
N MET A 227 32.78 7.05 8.49
CA MET A 227 31.36 7.04 8.14
C MET A 227 30.55 6.26 9.18
N PRO A 228 29.24 6.54 9.33
CA PRO A 228 28.35 5.74 10.17
C PRO A 228 28.26 4.31 9.65
N ARG A 229 27.95 3.35 10.55
CA ARG A 229 27.81 1.94 10.17
C ARG A 229 26.70 1.67 9.17
N GLU A 230 25.74 2.58 9.09
CA GLU A 230 24.56 2.48 8.22
C GLU A 230 24.83 3.06 6.82
N VAL A 231 25.88 3.85 6.66
CA VAL A 231 26.31 4.45 5.38
C VAL A 231 27.80 4.22 5.24
N THR A 232 28.22 3.38 4.30
CA THR A 232 29.64 3.04 4.09
C THR A 232 30.25 3.74 2.91
N HIS A 233 29.41 4.17 1.96
CA HIS A 233 29.77 4.88 0.74
C HIS A 233 28.69 5.90 0.43
N LEU A 234 29.05 6.99 -0.24
CA LEU A 234 28.11 7.84 -0.95
C LEU A 234 28.28 7.62 -2.45
N LEU A 235 27.18 7.33 -3.12
CA LEU A 235 27.07 7.37 -4.56
C LEU A 235 26.54 8.75 -4.94
N ILE A 236 27.34 9.52 -5.64
CA ILE A 236 27.04 10.88 -6.07
C ILE A 236 26.80 10.84 -7.58
N GLY A 237 25.62 11.24 -8.02
CA GLY A 237 25.28 11.43 -9.43
C GLY A 237 25.11 12.91 -9.72
N ALA A 238 26.05 13.51 -10.44
CA ALA A 238 25.88 14.84 -11.01
C ALA A 238 25.02 14.69 -12.28
N VAL A 239 23.89 15.38 -12.34
CA VAL A 239 22.86 15.20 -13.38
C VAL A 239 22.59 16.52 -14.09
N TYR A 240 22.61 16.47 -15.43
CA TYR A 240 22.01 17.50 -16.27
C TYR A 240 21.01 16.86 -17.22
N HIS A 241 19.75 17.28 -17.16
CA HIS A 241 18.69 16.80 -18.05
C HIS A 241 18.18 17.93 -18.93
N PRO A 242 18.47 17.93 -20.24
CA PRO A 242 17.98 18.98 -21.14
C PRO A 242 16.44 19.02 -21.22
N PRO A 243 15.81 20.21 -21.35
CA PRO A 243 14.35 20.36 -21.28
C PRO A 243 13.56 19.52 -22.29
N LYS A 244 14.15 19.24 -23.47
CA LYS A 244 13.50 18.47 -24.56
C LYS A 244 13.95 17.01 -24.62
N ALA A 245 14.77 16.54 -23.68
CA ALA A 245 15.30 15.19 -23.70
C ALA A 245 14.26 14.14 -23.26
N ASN A 246 14.52 12.88 -23.59
CA ASN A 246 13.64 11.77 -23.27
C ASN A 246 13.67 11.45 -21.75
N ASN A 247 12.62 11.84 -21.04
CA ASN A 247 12.47 11.65 -19.60
C ASN A 247 12.53 10.16 -19.17
N PHE A 248 11.91 9.28 -19.93
CA PHE A 248 11.88 7.85 -19.62
C PHE A 248 13.28 7.24 -19.67
N ARG A 249 14.05 7.55 -20.72
CA ARG A 249 15.41 7.05 -20.91
C ARG A 249 16.36 7.50 -19.80
N MET A 250 16.28 8.78 -19.40
CA MET A 250 17.06 9.32 -18.30
C MET A 250 16.70 8.63 -16.97
N LEU A 251 15.41 8.51 -16.66
CA LEU A 251 14.95 7.88 -15.41
C LEU A 251 15.30 6.39 -15.34
N ASP A 252 15.14 5.64 -16.42
CA ASP A 252 15.52 4.21 -16.47
C ASP A 252 17.02 4.02 -16.26
N TYR A 253 17.85 4.88 -16.88
CA TYR A 253 19.29 4.88 -16.70
C TYR A 253 19.69 5.22 -15.26
N LEU A 254 19.16 6.28 -14.66
CA LEU A 254 19.45 6.65 -13.27
C LEU A 254 19.09 5.52 -12.31
N VAL A 255 17.90 4.94 -12.47
CA VAL A 255 17.42 3.82 -11.66
C VAL A 255 18.32 2.60 -11.82
N THR A 256 18.68 2.24 -13.06
CA THR A 256 19.51 1.08 -13.33
C THR A 256 20.92 1.25 -12.78
N SER A 257 21.53 2.44 -12.94
CA SER A 257 22.87 2.74 -12.41
C SER A 257 22.93 2.72 -10.89
N MET A 258 21.94 3.30 -10.22
CA MET A 258 21.82 3.22 -8.76
C MET A 258 21.65 1.78 -8.28
N ASP A 259 20.87 0.96 -8.98
CA ASP A 259 20.67 -0.45 -8.67
C ASP A 259 21.94 -1.27 -8.79
N GLU A 260 22.69 -1.06 -9.85
CA GLU A 260 23.94 -1.76 -10.10
C GLU A 260 24.96 -1.44 -8.99
N PHE A 261 25.13 -0.18 -8.65
CA PHE A 261 26.07 0.23 -7.60
C PHE A 261 25.61 -0.25 -6.21
N THR A 262 24.36 -0.07 -5.85
CA THR A 262 23.88 -0.46 -4.53
C THR A 262 23.77 -1.98 -4.35
N ARG A 263 23.77 -2.76 -5.43
CA ARG A 263 23.91 -4.22 -5.38
C ARG A 263 25.28 -4.63 -4.86
N ALA A 264 26.34 -3.98 -5.34
CA ALA A 264 27.71 -4.22 -4.88
C ALA A 264 27.95 -3.63 -3.47
N HIS A 265 27.30 -2.52 -3.15
CA HIS A 265 27.49 -1.73 -1.92
C HIS A 265 26.16 -1.50 -1.16
N PRO A 266 25.67 -2.46 -0.35
CA PRO A 266 24.34 -2.43 0.24
C PRO A 266 24.03 -1.27 1.20
N TYR A 267 25.07 -0.66 1.80
CA TYR A 267 24.94 0.46 2.75
C TYR A 267 25.40 1.77 2.13
N THR A 268 24.88 2.06 0.95
CA THR A 268 25.20 3.26 0.18
C THR A 268 24.21 4.37 0.48
N GLY A 269 24.72 5.55 0.84
CA GLY A 269 23.98 6.80 0.72
C GLY A 269 23.97 7.24 -0.74
N ILE A 270 22.85 7.71 -1.22
CA ILE A 270 22.69 8.18 -2.61
C ILE A 270 22.43 9.68 -2.56
N LEU A 271 23.15 10.43 -3.39
CA LEU A 271 22.89 11.83 -3.68
C LEU A 271 22.85 12.01 -5.20
N LEU A 272 21.69 12.39 -5.73
CA LEU A 272 21.56 12.87 -7.10
C LEU A 272 21.44 14.39 -7.04
N LEU A 273 22.34 15.11 -7.71
CA LEU A 273 22.53 16.56 -7.59
C LEU A 273 22.63 17.17 -8.98
N GLY A 274 22.05 18.34 -9.20
CA GLY A 274 22.19 19.07 -10.45
C GLY A 274 20.88 19.58 -11.02
N ASP A 275 20.90 19.95 -12.30
CA ASP A 275 19.75 20.49 -13.01
C ASP A 275 18.92 19.36 -13.65
N PHE A 276 17.75 19.15 -13.10
CA PHE A 276 16.79 18.15 -13.55
C PHE A 276 15.74 18.73 -14.50
N ASN A 277 15.70 20.04 -14.67
CA ASN A 277 14.67 20.71 -15.43
C ASN A 277 13.28 20.17 -15.09
N GLN A 278 12.48 19.81 -16.09
CA GLN A 278 11.12 19.24 -15.93
C GLN A 278 11.10 17.71 -15.81
N LEU A 279 12.24 17.07 -15.50
CA LEU A 279 12.29 15.61 -15.31
C LEU A 279 11.35 15.20 -14.17
N PRO A 280 10.35 14.34 -14.42
CA PRO A 280 9.42 13.88 -13.39
C PRO A 280 10.13 12.98 -12.37
N ASP A 281 9.77 13.13 -11.10
CA ASP A 281 10.43 12.42 -9.99
C ASP A 281 9.79 11.05 -9.64
N SER A 282 8.75 10.64 -10.36
CA SER A 282 7.92 9.48 -10.05
C SER A 282 8.71 8.17 -9.91
N GLN A 283 9.71 7.95 -10.76
CA GLN A 283 10.55 6.75 -10.71
C GLN A 283 11.68 6.85 -9.67
N LEU A 284 12.19 8.05 -9.41
CA LEU A 284 13.22 8.27 -8.38
C LEU A 284 12.69 8.03 -6.98
N LYS A 285 11.41 8.29 -6.75
CA LYS A 285 10.69 7.98 -5.49
C LYS A 285 10.53 6.48 -5.22
N SER A 286 10.89 5.61 -6.18
CA SER A 286 10.93 4.15 -5.95
C SER A 286 12.12 3.70 -5.09
N PHE A 287 13.19 4.49 -5.08
CA PHE A 287 14.20 4.45 -4.05
C PHE A 287 13.71 5.27 -2.84
N PRO A 288 14.19 5.02 -1.63
CA PRO A 288 13.87 5.87 -0.47
C PRO A 288 14.54 7.24 -0.58
N LEU A 289 14.48 7.87 -1.75
CA LEU A 289 15.03 9.19 -2.03
C LEU A 289 13.97 10.25 -1.74
N GLN A 290 14.40 11.30 -1.04
CA GLN A 290 13.62 12.49 -0.82
C GLN A 290 14.27 13.65 -1.58
N GLN A 291 13.46 14.46 -2.24
CA GLN A 291 13.90 15.74 -2.79
C GLN A 291 13.88 16.76 -1.65
N ILE A 292 15.00 17.42 -1.39
CA ILE A 292 15.21 18.27 -0.21
C ILE A 292 15.32 19.76 -0.50
N VAL A 293 15.35 20.19 -1.77
CA VAL A 293 15.35 21.61 -2.16
C VAL A 293 13.91 22.12 -2.19
N THR A 294 13.58 23.07 -1.34
CA THR A 294 12.21 23.59 -1.20
C THR A 294 12.04 24.99 -1.76
N SER A 295 13.12 25.70 -2.01
CA SER A 295 13.11 27.07 -2.55
C SER A 295 13.35 27.08 -4.06
N PRO A 296 12.78 28.03 -4.80
CA PRO A 296 13.02 28.20 -6.23
C PRO A 296 14.54 28.38 -6.55
N THR A 297 14.97 27.80 -7.68
CA THR A 297 16.35 27.90 -8.16
C THR A 297 16.46 28.68 -9.48
N ARG A 298 15.32 28.93 -10.17
CA ARG A 298 15.24 29.77 -11.36
C ARG A 298 13.84 30.41 -11.43
N GLY A 299 13.77 31.73 -11.26
CA GLY A 299 12.50 32.43 -11.18
C GLY A 299 11.63 31.80 -10.07
N ASN A 300 10.42 31.34 -10.40
CA ASN A 300 9.51 30.67 -9.46
C ASN A 300 9.60 29.13 -9.50
N SER A 301 10.59 28.58 -10.23
CA SER A 301 10.69 27.14 -10.46
C SER A 301 11.88 26.50 -9.73
N ILE A 302 11.69 25.26 -9.25
CA ILE A 302 12.77 24.42 -8.69
C ILE A 302 13.26 23.50 -9.81
N LEU A 303 14.29 23.89 -10.54
CA LEU A 303 14.88 23.11 -11.62
C LEU A 303 16.12 22.32 -11.15
N ASP A 304 16.95 22.95 -10.32
CA ASP A 304 18.07 22.31 -9.66
C ASP A 304 17.59 21.59 -8.41
N LYS A 305 17.84 20.30 -8.32
CA LYS A 305 17.27 19.44 -7.29
C LYS A 305 18.32 18.55 -6.62
N ILE A 306 18.03 18.15 -5.39
CA ILE A 306 18.81 17.17 -4.63
C ILE A 306 17.90 16.06 -4.19
N TYR A 307 18.16 14.83 -4.67
CA TYR A 307 17.48 13.62 -4.22
C TYR A 307 18.43 12.78 -3.38
N THR A 308 18.04 12.44 -2.15
CA THR A 308 18.89 11.68 -1.24
C THR A 308 18.11 10.76 -0.31
N ASN A 309 18.74 9.66 0.13
CA ASN A 309 18.27 8.75 1.16
C ASN A 309 18.97 8.92 2.52
N VAL A 310 19.82 9.98 2.64
CA VAL A 310 20.59 10.30 3.85
C VAL A 310 20.25 11.69 4.39
N THR A 311 18.97 12.05 4.35
CA THR A 311 18.45 13.34 4.79
C THR A 311 18.84 13.69 6.22
N ASP A 312 18.81 12.71 7.13
CA ASP A 312 19.15 12.89 8.55
C ASP A 312 20.61 13.35 8.81
N TRP A 313 21.46 13.28 7.78
CA TRP A 313 22.87 13.61 7.87
C TRP A 313 23.20 14.98 7.25
N TYR A 314 22.21 15.67 6.68
CA TYR A 314 22.36 16.97 6.08
C TYR A 314 21.35 17.98 6.66
N GLN A 315 21.74 19.25 6.61
CA GLN A 315 20.85 20.37 6.92
C GLN A 315 19.93 20.66 5.72
N THR A 316 18.92 21.48 5.92
CA THR A 316 18.11 22.02 4.83
C THR A 316 19.02 22.81 3.88
N PRO A 317 18.96 22.58 2.56
CA PRO A 317 19.77 23.31 1.57
C PRO A 317 19.51 24.80 1.64
N ILE A 318 20.59 25.59 1.51
CA ILE A 318 20.54 27.05 1.47
C ILE A 318 20.73 27.47 0.01
N ILE A 319 19.90 28.39 -0.46
CA ILE A 319 20.06 28.99 -1.79
C ILE A 319 21.04 30.15 -1.68
N LEU A 320 22.02 30.16 -2.56
CA LEU A 320 23.02 31.21 -2.73
C LEU A 320 22.84 31.90 -4.10
N PRO A 321 23.29 33.16 -4.26
CA PRO A 321 23.27 33.79 -5.58
C PRO A 321 23.96 32.95 -6.64
N GLY A 322 23.44 32.99 -7.86
CA GLY A 322 24.01 32.28 -9.01
C GLY A 322 25.42 32.72 -9.36
N VAL A 323 26.17 31.84 -9.99
CA VAL A 323 27.57 32.14 -10.41
C VAL A 323 27.54 33.12 -11.58
N SER A 324 28.12 34.34 -11.39
CA SER A 324 28.20 35.38 -12.40
C SER A 324 26.82 35.80 -12.96
N ARG A 325 26.62 35.69 -14.27
CA ARG A 325 25.37 36.06 -14.96
C ARG A 325 24.47 34.85 -15.21
N SER A 326 24.57 33.81 -14.40
CA SER A 326 23.64 32.71 -14.48
C SER A 326 22.22 33.14 -14.08
N ASP A 327 21.21 32.61 -14.76
CA ASP A 327 19.81 32.76 -14.41
C ASP A 327 19.31 31.66 -13.40
N HIS A 328 20.25 30.79 -12.95
CA HIS A 328 20.03 29.81 -11.90
C HIS A 328 20.76 30.22 -10.62
N GLU A 329 20.12 30.08 -9.49
CA GLU A 329 20.68 30.21 -8.16
C GLU A 329 21.52 28.98 -7.80
N ALA A 330 22.55 29.14 -6.97
CA ALA A 330 23.35 28.03 -6.50
C ALA A 330 22.78 27.42 -5.21
N ILE A 331 23.00 26.12 -5.01
CA ILE A 331 22.53 25.40 -3.83
C ILE A 331 23.71 24.98 -2.97
N HIS A 332 23.68 25.34 -1.69
CA HIS A 332 24.69 24.98 -0.71
C HIS A 332 24.11 23.98 0.30
N LEU A 333 24.70 22.78 0.40
CA LEU A 333 24.26 21.69 1.27
C LEU A 333 25.35 21.37 2.30
N LYS A 334 25.05 21.57 3.58
CA LYS A 334 25.96 21.32 4.70
C LYS A 334 25.57 20.06 5.49
N PRO A 335 26.57 19.33 6.04
CA PRO A 335 26.32 18.25 6.98
C PRO A 335 25.60 18.73 8.25
N ALA A 336 24.77 17.88 8.85
CA ALA A 336 24.17 18.14 10.16
C ALA A 336 25.25 18.08 11.27
N ALA A 337 25.20 19.03 12.20
CA ALA A 337 26.21 19.17 13.28
C ALA A 337 26.17 18.00 14.26
N ASP A 338 25.00 17.47 14.59
CA ASP A 338 24.78 16.29 15.44
C ASP A 338 23.69 15.39 14.85
N PRO A 339 24.03 14.24 14.30
CA PRO A 339 23.02 13.28 13.81
C PRO A 339 22.26 12.66 14.98
N PRO A 340 20.95 12.42 14.83
CA PRO A 340 20.13 11.84 15.88
C PRO A 340 20.63 10.45 16.28
N ARG A 341 20.96 10.28 17.57
CA ARG A 341 21.32 8.97 18.10
C ARG A 341 20.02 8.17 18.35
N PRO A 342 19.92 6.92 17.90
CA PRO A 342 18.79 6.08 18.28
C PRO A 342 18.76 5.92 19.80
N SER A 343 17.69 6.38 20.45
CA SER A 343 17.50 6.20 21.89
C SER A 343 17.32 4.71 22.21
N ARG A 344 17.95 4.25 23.27
CA ARG A 344 17.77 2.89 23.79
C ARG A 344 16.40 2.82 24.47
N SER A 345 15.43 2.17 23.83
CA SER A 345 14.14 1.91 24.44
C SER A 345 13.95 0.42 24.67
N ILE A 346 13.75 0.04 25.91
CA ILE A 346 13.35 -1.32 26.28
C ILE A 346 11.83 -1.35 26.23
N LYS A 347 11.28 -2.12 25.29
CA LYS A 347 9.84 -2.35 25.24
C LYS A 347 9.49 -3.54 26.12
N VAL A 348 8.58 -3.31 27.05
CA VAL A 348 8.01 -4.35 27.92
C VAL A 348 6.61 -4.67 27.41
N PHE A 349 6.29 -5.94 27.27
CA PHE A 349 4.94 -6.40 26.94
C PHE A 349 4.62 -7.70 27.66
N TYR A 350 3.34 -7.98 27.82
CA TYR A 350 2.83 -9.16 28.48
C TYR A 350 2.28 -10.13 27.44
N ARG A 351 2.58 -11.43 27.56
CA ARG A 351 2.06 -12.47 26.68
C ARG A 351 1.82 -13.77 27.42
N ARG A 352 0.86 -14.56 26.96
CA ARG A 352 0.67 -15.93 27.46
C ARG A 352 1.78 -16.86 26.95
N LEU A 353 2.22 -17.79 27.82
CA LEU A 353 3.17 -18.84 27.46
C LEU A 353 2.42 -19.95 26.72
N VAL A 354 2.48 -19.95 25.39
CA VAL A 354 1.86 -20.96 24.55
C VAL A 354 2.94 -21.91 24.02
N SER A 355 2.85 -23.22 24.38
CA SER A 355 3.70 -24.28 23.83
C SER A 355 2.87 -25.50 23.46
N PRO A 356 3.35 -26.41 22.59
CA PRO A 356 2.61 -27.64 22.24
C PRO A 356 2.24 -28.48 23.47
N ASN A 357 3.16 -28.66 24.42
CA ASN A 357 2.89 -29.42 25.65
C ASN A 357 1.80 -28.77 26.51
N ARG A 358 1.82 -27.43 26.64
CA ARG A 358 0.78 -26.69 27.38
C ARG A 358 -0.57 -26.77 26.69
N LYS A 359 -0.60 -26.79 25.35
CA LYS A 359 -1.83 -27.00 24.58
C LYS A 359 -2.39 -28.41 24.80
N ALA A 360 -1.55 -29.44 24.85
CA ALA A 360 -1.98 -30.80 25.12
C ALA A 360 -2.61 -30.93 26.52
N LEU A 361 -1.97 -30.37 27.56
CA LEU A 361 -2.51 -30.34 28.93
C LEU A 361 -3.86 -29.61 29.00
N LEU A 362 -3.97 -28.46 28.34
CA LEU A 362 -5.23 -27.73 28.24
C LEU A 362 -6.32 -28.54 27.55
N CYS A 363 -5.98 -29.26 26.45
CA CYS A 363 -6.89 -30.13 25.74
C CYS A 363 -7.43 -31.26 26.62
N ASP A 364 -6.55 -31.90 27.41
CA ASP A 364 -6.93 -33.03 28.27
C ASP A 364 -7.81 -32.59 29.44
N GLU A 365 -7.61 -31.40 29.98
CA GLU A 365 -8.52 -30.86 31.00
C GLU A 365 -9.85 -30.43 30.35
N LEU A 366 -9.82 -29.78 29.18
CA LEU A 366 -11.04 -29.35 28.50
C LEU A 366 -11.95 -30.52 28.14
N LYS A 367 -11.42 -31.71 27.82
CA LYS A 367 -12.19 -32.96 27.62
C LYS A 367 -12.89 -33.44 28.90
N ARG A 368 -12.38 -33.08 30.07
CA ARG A 368 -12.96 -33.49 31.38
C ARG A 368 -13.98 -32.49 31.92
N VAL A 369 -14.13 -31.34 31.25
CA VAL A 369 -15.11 -30.33 31.67
C VAL A 369 -16.51 -30.88 31.55
N ASN A 370 -17.27 -30.86 32.67
CA ASN A 370 -18.70 -31.20 32.65
C ASN A 370 -19.49 -29.95 32.24
N TRP A 371 -20.08 -29.98 31.06
CA TRP A 371 -20.93 -28.90 30.54
C TRP A 371 -22.39 -29.01 30.96
N THR A 372 -22.82 -30.11 31.63
CA THR A 372 -24.20 -30.31 32.04
C THR A 372 -24.81 -29.12 32.80
N PRO A 373 -24.10 -28.46 33.74
CA PRO A 373 -24.66 -27.30 34.42
C PRO A 373 -25.00 -26.14 33.48
N LEU A 374 -24.26 -25.99 32.36
CA LEU A 374 -24.55 -24.95 31.39
C LEU A 374 -25.89 -25.17 30.71
N PHE A 375 -26.23 -26.40 30.37
CA PHE A 375 -27.48 -26.74 29.67
C PHE A 375 -28.74 -26.61 30.54
N THR A 376 -28.57 -26.54 31.88
CA THR A 376 -29.66 -26.37 32.82
C THR A 376 -29.88 -24.94 33.31
N MET A 377 -29.09 -23.98 32.77
CA MET A 377 -29.21 -22.56 33.14
C MET A 377 -30.39 -21.89 32.44
N ASP A 378 -31.09 -21.02 33.16
CA ASP A 378 -32.33 -20.37 32.71
C ASP A 378 -32.09 -19.20 31.75
N SER A 379 -30.86 -18.66 31.65
CA SER A 379 -30.59 -17.47 30.82
C SER A 379 -29.30 -17.59 30.02
N CYS A 380 -29.34 -17.06 28.80
CA CYS A 380 -28.18 -16.94 27.94
C CYS A 380 -27.01 -16.22 28.62
N GLN A 381 -27.29 -15.16 29.43
CA GLN A 381 -26.21 -14.42 30.12
C GLN A 381 -25.51 -15.29 31.17
N SER A 382 -26.24 -16.12 31.91
CA SER A 382 -25.66 -17.07 32.88
C SER A 382 -24.81 -18.13 32.19
N MET A 383 -25.32 -18.69 31.09
CA MET A 383 -24.60 -19.68 30.29
C MET A 383 -23.25 -19.08 29.76
N VAL A 384 -23.28 -17.86 29.26
CA VAL A 384 -22.09 -17.15 28.76
C VAL A 384 -21.11 -16.91 29.88
N ASN A 385 -21.56 -16.43 31.03
CA ASN A 385 -20.69 -16.18 32.20
C ASN A 385 -20.01 -17.48 32.65
N TYR A 386 -20.74 -18.56 32.75
CA TYR A 386 -20.23 -19.89 33.11
C TYR A 386 -19.15 -20.37 32.11
N PHE A 387 -19.46 -20.30 30.82
CA PHE A 387 -18.52 -20.68 29.75
C PHE A 387 -17.21 -19.89 29.82
N TYR A 388 -17.29 -18.56 29.89
CA TYR A 388 -16.07 -17.72 29.93
C TYR A 388 -15.28 -17.92 31.24
N THR A 389 -15.95 -18.14 32.37
CA THR A 389 -15.27 -18.43 33.65
C THR A 389 -14.39 -19.67 33.53
N ILE A 390 -14.93 -20.78 33.00
CA ILE A 390 -14.18 -22.00 32.77
C ILE A 390 -13.04 -21.79 31.79
N MET A 391 -13.32 -21.14 30.64
CA MET A 391 -12.32 -20.97 29.58
C MET A 391 -11.16 -20.11 30.02
N ILE A 392 -11.40 -19.04 30.78
CA ILE A 392 -10.34 -18.15 31.28
C ILE A 392 -9.53 -18.82 32.39
N ASP A 393 -10.19 -19.53 33.32
CA ASP A 393 -9.52 -20.27 34.38
C ASP A 393 -8.57 -21.34 33.82
N LEU A 394 -9.02 -22.13 32.86
CA LEU A 394 -8.18 -23.09 32.14
C LEU A 394 -6.99 -22.43 31.44
N LEU A 395 -7.22 -21.28 30.77
CA LEU A 395 -6.16 -20.52 30.14
C LEU A 395 -5.13 -19.97 31.13
N ASP A 396 -5.57 -19.47 32.29
CA ASP A 396 -4.68 -18.89 33.30
C ASP A 396 -3.84 -19.97 34.00
N ARG A 397 -4.42 -21.15 34.27
CA ARG A 397 -3.70 -22.30 34.82
C ARG A 397 -2.65 -22.85 33.87
N HIS A 398 -2.98 -23.10 32.63
CA HIS A 398 -2.07 -23.76 31.69
C HIS A 398 -1.17 -22.80 30.91
N MET A 399 -1.60 -21.56 30.69
CA MET A 399 -0.93 -20.57 29.85
C MET A 399 -0.81 -19.22 30.56
N PRO A 400 -0.06 -19.13 31.67
CA PRO A 400 0.08 -17.90 32.43
C PRO A 400 0.64 -16.76 31.59
N VAL A 401 0.23 -15.54 31.91
CA VAL A 401 0.71 -14.32 31.29
C VAL A 401 2.07 -13.95 31.89
N VAL A 402 3.10 -13.83 31.06
CA VAL A 402 4.45 -13.47 31.49
C VAL A 402 4.89 -12.13 30.89
N ARG A 403 5.72 -11.42 31.66
CA ARG A 403 6.36 -10.17 31.24
C ARG A 403 7.55 -10.47 30.34
N VAL A 404 7.58 -9.91 29.12
CA VAL A 404 8.71 -10.03 28.18
C VAL A 404 9.28 -8.65 27.88
N SER A 405 10.59 -8.50 28.00
CA SER A 405 11.30 -7.27 27.65
C SER A 405 12.16 -7.46 26.40
N VAL A 406 12.06 -6.57 25.44
CA VAL A 406 12.85 -6.60 24.19
C VAL A 406 13.63 -5.30 24.03
N ASP A 407 14.94 -5.43 23.83
CA ASP A 407 15.83 -4.31 23.51
C ASP A 407 15.85 -4.05 22.00
N ASN A 408 15.47 -2.85 21.57
CA ASN A 408 15.38 -2.47 20.16
C ASN A 408 16.72 -2.28 19.44
N LEU A 409 17.84 -2.25 20.17
CA LEU A 409 19.16 -1.97 19.60
C LEU A 409 19.89 -3.20 19.05
N ASN A 410 19.54 -4.40 19.50
CA ASN A 410 20.21 -5.61 19.05
C ASN A 410 19.54 -6.20 17.82
N LYS A 411 20.34 -6.41 16.77
CA LYS A 411 19.86 -7.16 15.61
C LYS A 411 19.62 -8.62 16.03
N PRO A 412 18.56 -9.28 15.54
CA PRO A 412 18.11 -10.58 16.05
C PRO A 412 19.11 -11.73 15.83
N TRP A 413 20.17 -11.54 15.04
CA TRP A 413 21.26 -12.51 14.84
C TRP A 413 22.46 -12.28 15.77
N VAL A 414 22.43 -11.25 16.61
CA VAL A 414 23.51 -10.89 17.54
C VAL A 414 23.37 -11.72 18.80
N THR A 415 24.31 -12.62 19.05
CA THR A 415 24.37 -13.46 20.25
C THR A 415 25.17 -12.79 21.35
N LYS A 416 24.97 -13.21 22.64
CA LYS A 416 25.75 -12.74 23.80
C LYS A 416 27.24 -12.97 23.56
N THR A 417 27.61 -14.17 23.10
CA THR A 417 29.02 -14.55 22.80
C THR A 417 29.64 -13.60 21.75
N PHE A 418 28.87 -13.18 20.75
CA PHE A 418 29.35 -12.24 19.75
C PHE A 418 29.61 -10.84 20.33
N VAL A 419 28.74 -10.38 21.23
CA VAL A 419 28.89 -9.12 21.96
C VAL A 419 30.14 -9.17 22.89
N ASP A 420 30.34 -10.29 23.58
CA ASP A 420 31.47 -10.47 24.48
C ASP A 420 32.81 -10.47 23.74
N MET A 421 32.88 -11.10 22.56
CA MET A 421 34.05 -11.02 21.68
C MET A 421 34.33 -9.59 21.20
N ILE A 422 33.28 -8.80 20.92
CA ILE A 422 33.44 -7.37 20.57
C ILE A 422 34.07 -6.61 21.77
N LYS A 423 33.59 -6.87 22.98
CA LYS A 423 34.14 -6.26 24.19
C LYS A 423 35.61 -6.69 24.44
N GLN A 424 35.95 -7.97 24.24
CA GLN A 424 37.32 -8.47 24.31
C GLN A 424 38.23 -7.78 23.28
N ARG A 425 37.79 -7.63 22.04
CA ARG A 425 38.54 -6.90 21.03
C ARG A 425 38.80 -5.45 21.43
N GLN A 426 37.80 -4.78 22.03
CA GLN A 426 37.95 -3.41 22.50
C GLN A 426 38.97 -3.30 23.61
N ARG A 427 38.97 -4.26 24.60
CA ARG A 427 39.95 -4.32 25.66
C ARG A 427 41.35 -4.54 25.11
N ALA A 428 41.54 -5.52 24.20
CA ALA A 428 42.82 -5.75 23.52
C ALA A 428 43.35 -4.54 22.77
N PHE A 429 42.47 -3.74 22.14
CA PHE A 429 42.85 -2.49 21.49
C PHE A 429 43.33 -1.44 22.49
N LEU A 430 42.60 -1.25 23.59
CA LEU A 430 42.96 -0.29 24.63
C LEU A 430 44.25 -0.67 25.37
N ALA A 431 44.53 -1.98 25.50
CA ALA A 431 45.76 -2.52 26.10
C ALA A 431 46.95 -2.61 25.11
N SER A 432 46.83 -2.02 23.92
CA SER A 432 47.83 -2.04 22.83
C SER A 432 48.27 -3.46 22.40
N GLN A 433 47.49 -4.49 22.69
CA GLN A 433 47.76 -5.89 22.33
C GLN A 433 47.41 -6.12 20.83
N THR A 434 48.29 -5.63 19.96
CA THR A 434 48.03 -5.58 18.50
C THR A 434 47.78 -6.95 17.87
N SER A 435 48.50 -8.01 18.31
CA SER A 435 48.37 -9.36 17.79
C SER A 435 46.97 -9.97 18.16
N LEU A 436 46.57 -9.85 19.43
CA LEU A 436 45.29 -10.31 19.94
C LEU A 436 44.12 -9.53 19.30
N TYR A 437 44.27 -8.20 19.15
CA TYR A 437 43.32 -7.35 18.46
C TYR A 437 43.09 -7.80 17.00
N ARG A 438 44.16 -8.06 16.23
CA ARG A 438 44.09 -8.55 14.86
C ARG A 438 43.38 -9.92 14.78
N LYS A 439 43.71 -10.87 15.69
CA LYS A 439 43.05 -12.19 15.77
C LYS A 439 41.54 -12.06 16.05
N LEU A 440 41.17 -11.28 17.07
CA LEU A 440 39.74 -11.04 17.41
C LEU A 440 38.99 -10.30 16.34
N ARG A 441 39.57 -9.27 15.68
CA ARG A 441 38.98 -8.57 14.59
C ARG A 441 38.60 -9.50 13.43
N ASN A 442 39.51 -10.39 13.06
CA ASN A 442 39.27 -11.33 11.96
C ASN A 442 38.25 -12.41 12.35
N LYS A 443 38.29 -12.90 13.62
CA LYS A 443 37.27 -13.86 14.14
C LYS A 443 35.89 -13.25 14.18
N ILE A 444 35.73 -12.01 14.66
CA ILE A 444 34.47 -11.25 14.68
C ILE A 444 33.92 -11.06 13.27
N LYS A 445 34.77 -10.71 12.29
CA LYS A 445 34.34 -10.56 10.88
C LYS A 445 33.75 -11.87 10.34
N ARG A 446 34.47 -12.99 10.53
CA ARG A 446 33.98 -14.33 10.07
C ARG A 446 32.69 -14.73 10.78
N MET A 447 32.64 -14.55 12.12
CA MET A 447 31.47 -14.89 12.94
C MET A 447 30.25 -14.03 12.59
N SER A 448 30.42 -12.74 12.33
CA SER A 448 29.35 -11.85 11.89
C SER A 448 28.71 -12.33 10.58
N ILE A 449 29.54 -12.72 9.61
CA ILE A 449 29.05 -13.25 8.32
C ILE A 449 28.31 -14.57 8.54
N SER A 450 28.88 -15.49 9.36
CA SER A 450 28.29 -16.80 9.63
C SER A 450 26.96 -16.69 10.39
N LEU A 451 26.91 -15.94 11.49
CA LEU A 451 25.69 -15.74 12.28
C LEU A 451 24.57 -15.11 11.43
N ARG A 452 24.93 -14.10 10.64
CA ARG A 452 23.98 -13.43 9.73
C ARG A 452 23.47 -14.42 8.67
N LYS A 453 24.36 -15.17 8.01
CA LYS A 453 24.00 -16.18 7.01
C LYS A 453 23.08 -17.24 7.62
N ASN A 454 23.47 -17.82 8.77
CA ASN A 454 22.68 -18.87 9.45
C ASN A 454 21.30 -18.38 9.89
N TYR A 455 21.21 -17.15 10.41
CA TYR A 455 19.93 -16.56 10.80
C TYR A 455 19.00 -16.42 9.58
N TYR A 456 19.51 -15.83 8.49
CA TYR A 456 18.68 -15.65 7.29
C TYR A 456 18.38 -16.99 6.60
N THR A 457 19.31 -17.94 6.57
CA THR A 457 19.07 -19.30 6.02
C THR A 457 17.95 -20.01 6.77
N ARG A 458 17.99 -20.01 8.13
CA ARG A 458 16.91 -20.61 8.94
C ARG A 458 15.56 -19.90 8.71
N LYS A 459 15.56 -18.56 8.60
CA LYS A 459 14.35 -17.79 8.30
C LYS A 459 13.82 -18.10 6.91
N VAL A 460 14.67 -18.26 5.92
CA VAL A 460 14.29 -18.65 4.54
C VAL A 460 13.77 -20.07 4.51
N GLN A 461 14.42 -21.01 5.20
CA GLN A 461 13.92 -22.40 5.33
C GLN A 461 12.52 -22.44 5.95
N ALA A 462 12.28 -21.64 6.97
CA ALA A 462 10.96 -21.51 7.59
C ALA A 462 9.89 -20.85 6.66
N LEU A 463 10.28 -20.27 5.51
CA LEU A 463 9.34 -19.78 4.50
C LEU A 463 8.81 -20.90 3.60
N HIS A 464 9.58 -21.99 3.41
CA HIS A 464 9.19 -23.10 2.54
C HIS A 464 7.95 -23.85 3.03
N SER A 465 7.79 -23.95 4.35
CA SER A 465 6.65 -24.62 5.00
C SER A 465 5.56 -23.65 5.48
N ALA A 466 5.68 -22.36 5.16
CA ALA A 466 4.78 -21.34 5.68
C ALA A 466 3.58 -21.14 4.75
N ASP A 467 2.39 -21.01 5.33
CA ASP A 467 1.22 -20.50 4.64
C ASP A 467 1.47 -19.07 4.07
N SER A 468 0.65 -18.62 3.17
CA SER A 468 0.82 -17.33 2.49
C SER A 468 0.93 -16.14 3.47
N ARG A 469 0.22 -16.18 4.60
CA ARG A 469 0.20 -15.11 5.61
C ARG A 469 1.44 -15.13 6.49
N SER A 470 1.85 -16.30 6.95
CA SER A 470 3.09 -16.52 7.70
C SER A 470 4.30 -16.15 6.85
N TRP A 471 4.26 -16.47 5.56
CA TRP A 471 5.25 -16.04 4.57
C TRP A 471 5.37 -14.51 4.52
N TRP A 472 4.24 -13.80 4.49
CA TRP A 472 4.19 -12.34 4.49
C TRP A 472 4.74 -11.71 5.76
N GLN A 473 4.38 -12.23 6.92
CA GLN A 473 4.89 -11.74 8.20
C GLN A 473 6.42 -11.91 8.28
N LYS A 474 6.92 -13.09 7.91
CA LYS A 474 8.35 -13.37 7.87
C LYS A 474 9.07 -12.49 6.85
N THR A 475 8.48 -12.26 5.67
CA THR A 475 9.03 -11.37 4.64
C THR A 475 9.12 -9.92 5.11
N LYS A 476 8.10 -9.38 5.79
CA LYS A 476 8.16 -8.03 6.40
C LYS A 476 9.30 -7.89 7.40
N GLN A 477 9.62 -8.92 8.17
CA GLN A 477 10.76 -8.91 9.10
C GLN A 477 12.11 -8.78 8.37
N PHE A 478 12.25 -9.32 7.14
CA PHE A 478 13.46 -9.12 6.33
C PHE A 478 13.62 -7.68 5.85
N LEU A 479 12.53 -6.99 5.64
CA LEU A 479 12.52 -5.64 5.06
C LEU A 479 12.86 -4.54 6.07
N HIS A 480 13.12 -4.90 7.35
CA HIS A 480 13.48 -3.95 8.40
C HIS A 480 12.66 -2.65 8.38
N SER A 481 11.32 -2.74 8.18
CA SER A 481 10.48 -1.57 8.38
C SER A 481 10.67 -1.15 9.85
N LYS A 482 11.25 0.02 10.08
CA LYS A 482 11.34 0.62 11.41
C LYS A 482 9.91 0.61 11.95
N HIS A 483 9.66 -0.14 13.03
CA HIS A 483 8.42 -0.04 13.78
C HIS A 483 8.44 1.29 14.53
N THR A 484 8.21 2.38 13.83
CA THR A 484 7.82 3.62 14.47
C THR A 484 6.42 3.40 15.04
N ASN A 485 6.23 3.77 16.30
CA ASN A 485 4.89 3.80 16.86
C ASN A 485 4.02 4.71 15.97
N PRO A 486 2.97 4.20 15.33
CA PRO A 486 2.20 5.00 14.38
C PRO A 486 1.56 6.24 15.03
N LEU A 487 1.35 6.23 16.35
CA LEU A 487 0.73 7.34 17.11
C LEU A 487 1.76 8.25 17.78
N GLN A 488 3.05 8.12 17.48
CA GLN A 488 4.12 8.86 18.19
C GLN A 488 4.07 10.37 17.97
N ASN A 489 3.49 10.81 16.86
CA ASN A 489 3.42 12.23 16.49
C ASN A 489 2.13 12.94 16.94
N LEU A 490 1.17 12.19 17.49
CA LEU A 490 0.00 12.79 18.09
C LEU A 490 0.42 13.44 19.42
N GLN A 491 0.21 14.74 19.52
CA GLN A 491 0.39 15.48 20.77
C GLN A 491 -0.82 15.23 21.68
N GLN A 492 -0.57 15.06 22.93
CA GLN A 492 -1.59 14.97 23.97
C GLN A 492 -2.01 16.40 24.31
N GLU A 493 -3.29 16.70 24.16
CA GLU A 493 -3.83 18.05 24.40
C GLU A 493 -4.02 18.31 25.90
N ASP A 494 -4.43 17.27 26.65
CA ASP A 494 -4.66 17.35 28.10
C ASP A 494 -3.67 16.45 28.87
N PRO A 495 -2.79 17.02 29.71
CA PRO A 495 -1.85 16.24 30.51
C PRO A 495 -2.52 15.40 31.60
N THR A 496 -3.77 15.63 31.95
CA THR A 496 -4.53 14.90 32.99
C THR A 496 -5.15 13.59 32.46
N HIS A 497 -5.37 13.49 31.13
CA HIS A 497 -5.93 12.31 30.49
C HIS A 497 -4.87 11.56 29.70
N THR A 498 -5.04 10.24 29.52
CA THR A 498 -4.17 9.49 28.63
C THR A 498 -4.57 9.73 27.17
N LEU A 499 -3.62 9.62 26.24
CA LEU A 499 -3.93 9.69 24.80
C LEU A 499 -5.02 8.67 24.38
N ALA A 500 -5.15 7.55 25.10
CA ALA A 500 -6.19 6.57 24.85
C ALA A 500 -7.58 7.10 25.24
N ASP A 501 -7.67 7.88 26.33
CA ASP A 501 -8.93 8.49 26.78
C ASP A 501 -9.34 9.62 25.82
N GLU A 502 -8.43 10.50 25.43
CA GLU A 502 -8.70 11.57 24.43
C GLU A 502 -9.23 11.00 23.11
N ILE A 503 -8.60 9.92 22.60
CA ILE A 503 -9.06 9.27 21.38
C ILE A 503 -10.43 8.62 21.57
N ASN A 504 -10.70 8.02 22.75
CA ASN A 504 -12.01 7.41 23.04
C ASN A 504 -13.10 8.46 23.14
N ASP A 505 -12.82 9.57 23.81
CA ASP A 505 -13.74 10.70 23.95
C ASP A 505 -14.13 11.27 22.60
N PHE A 506 -13.13 11.44 21.74
CA PHE A 506 -13.40 11.86 20.37
C PHE A 506 -14.24 10.85 19.60
N PHE A 507 -13.97 9.56 19.68
CA PHE A 507 -14.77 8.55 18.95
C PHE A 507 -16.21 8.50 19.46
N ILE A 508 -16.44 8.68 20.76
CA ILE A 508 -17.78 8.73 21.36
C ILE A 508 -18.52 10.01 20.95
N SER A 509 -17.83 11.16 20.96
CA SER A 509 -18.45 12.47 20.65
C SER A 509 -19.08 12.51 19.25
N VAL A 510 -18.62 11.68 18.33
CA VAL A 510 -19.16 11.61 16.96
C VAL A 510 -20.64 11.20 16.92
N SER A 511 -21.05 10.26 17.77
CA SER A 511 -22.41 9.74 17.84
C SER A 511 -23.18 10.22 19.08
N SER A 512 -22.61 11.12 19.89
CA SER A 512 -23.23 11.58 21.16
C SER A 512 -24.56 12.34 20.98
N HIS A 513 -24.74 12.98 19.81
CA HIS A 513 -25.97 13.70 19.47
C HIS A 513 -27.11 12.75 19.03
N LEU A 514 -26.80 11.49 18.69
CA LEU A 514 -27.82 10.51 18.32
C LEU A 514 -28.59 10.07 19.57
N PRO A 515 -29.91 9.85 19.44
CA PRO A 515 -30.69 9.29 20.54
C PRO A 515 -30.27 7.87 20.84
N PRO A 516 -30.16 7.45 22.12
CA PRO A 516 -29.92 6.06 22.45
C PRO A 516 -31.04 5.17 21.89
N PHE A 517 -30.72 3.92 21.61
CA PHE A 517 -31.70 2.97 21.10
C PHE A 517 -32.85 2.77 22.11
N ASN A 518 -34.10 2.95 21.64
CA ASN A 518 -35.28 2.77 22.44
C ASN A 518 -35.57 1.26 22.64
N SER A 519 -35.00 0.70 23.70
CA SER A 519 -35.16 -0.73 24.00
C SER A 519 -36.58 -1.12 24.47
N SER A 520 -37.45 -0.15 24.82
CA SER A 520 -38.84 -0.46 25.24
C SER A 520 -39.66 -1.11 24.10
N ILE A 521 -39.32 -0.79 22.84
CA ILE A 521 -39.95 -1.38 21.67
C ILE A 521 -39.75 -2.89 21.60
N LEU A 522 -38.68 -3.42 22.19
CA LEU A 522 -38.42 -4.88 22.19
C LEU A 522 -39.43 -5.67 23.05
N ALA A 523 -40.03 -5.01 24.05
CA ALA A 523 -41.03 -5.63 24.90
C ALA A 523 -42.40 -5.77 24.20
N THR A 524 -42.68 -4.94 23.18
CA THR A 524 -43.94 -4.99 22.41
C THR A 524 -43.92 -6.04 21.29
N LEU A 525 -42.73 -6.58 20.95
CA LEU A 525 -42.60 -7.58 19.91
C LEU A 525 -43.06 -8.96 20.44
N THR A 526 -44.20 -9.45 19.95
CA THR A 526 -44.60 -10.85 20.14
C THR A 526 -43.69 -11.76 19.34
N VAL A 527 -43.10 -12.75 19.97
CA VAL A 527 -42.14 -13.66 19.33
C VAL A 527 -42.73 -15.06 19.30
N ASP A 528 -43.01 -15.54 18.10
CA ASP A 528 -43.23 -16.95 17.84
C ASP A 528 -41.88 -17.56 17.44
N TYR A 529 -41.27 -18.32 18.37
CA TYR A 529 -40.04 -19.04 18.07
C TYR A 529 -40.36 -20.22 17.15
N THR A 530 -39.74 -20.21 15.97
CA THR A 530 -39.88 -21.32 15.01
C THR A 530 -38.60 -22.15 15.00
N ASP A 531 -38.74 -23.48 14.81
CA ASP A 531 -37.60 -24.40 14.69
C ASP A 531 -36.65 -24.08 13.51
N GLN A 532 -37.05 -23.13 12.68
CA GLN A 532 -36.27 -22.66 11.55
C GLN A 532 -34.92 -22.01 11.94
N TYR A 533 -34.81 -21.47 13.16
CA TYR A 533 -33.63 -20.73 13.63
C TYR A 533 -32.78 -21.49 14.65
N ILE A 534 -32.81 -22.82 14.62
CA ILE A 534 -31.96 -23.70 15.45
C ILE A 534 -30.56 -23.78 14.84
N ILE A 535 -29.54 -23.67 15.70
CA ILE A 535 -28.12 -23.74 15.36
C ILE A 535 -27.60 -25.09 15.86
N GLU A 536 -27.29 -25.96 14.92
CA GLU A 536 -26.73 -27.28 15.20
C GLU A 536 -25.28 -27.22 15.66
N PRO A 537 -24.83 -28.02 16.65
CA PRO A 537 -23.47 -28.09 17.12
C PRO A 537 -22.45 -28.35 16.00
N ALA A 538 -22.77 -29.23 15.04
CA ALA A 538 -21.91 -29.51 13.88
C ALA A 538 -21.67 -28.26 13.00
N TYR A 539 -22.67 -27.39 12.88
CA TYR A 539 -22.51 -26.14 12.16
C TYR A 539 -21.62 -25.15 12.94
N VAL A 540 -21.73 -25.11 14.26
CA VAL A 540 -20.83 -24.30 15.12
C VAL A 540 -19.39 -24.81 15.00
N GLU A 541 -19.17 -26.13 15.07
CA GLU A 541 -17.86 -26.74 14.87
C GLU A 541 -17.25 -26.33 13.53
N TYR A 542 -18.01 -26.45 12.44
CA TYR A 542 -17.62 -26.00 11.11
C TYR A 542 -17.21 -24.52 11.08
N GLN A 543 -17.99 -23.63 11.70
CA GLN A 543 -17.68 -22.20 11.77
C GLN A 543 -16.41 -21.93 12.59
N LEU A 544 -16.26 -22.55 13.76
CA LEU A 544 -15.09 -22.40 14.62
C LEU A 544 -13.81 -22.94 13.98
N SER A 545 -13.88 -24.07 13.25
CA SER A 545 -12.74 -24.63 12.52
C SER A 545 -12.19 -23.69 11.43
N ARG A 546 -13.00 -22.77 10.91
CA ARG A 546 -12.64 -21.76 9.91
C ARG A 546 -12.14 -20.45 10.51
N VAL A 547 -12.18 -20.28 11.83
CA VAL A 547 -11.71 -19.07 12.50
C VAL A 547 -10.24 -18.79 12.18
N ASN A 548 -9.93 -17.54 11.86
CA ASN A 548 -8.56 -17.14 11.56
C ASN A 548 -7.77 -16.90 12.83
N ILE A 549 -6.84 -17.81 13.14
CA ILE A 549 -6.01 -17.80 14.36
C ILE A 549 -5.09 -16.58 14.48
N HIS A 550 -4.85 -15.86 13.37
CA HIS A 550 -3.96 -14.72 13.33
C HIS A 550 -4.67 -13.36 13.51
N LYS A 551 -6.00 -13.36 13.58
CA LYS A 551 -6.75 -12.14 13.95
C LYS A 551 -6.71 -11.95 15.47
N SER A 552 -6.72 -10.69 15.90
CA SER A 552 -6.81 -10.37 17.33
C SER A 552 -8.14 -10.88 17.90
N SER A 553 -8.11 -11.49 19.08
CA SER A 553 -9.30 -11.76 19.89
C SER A 553 -9.91 -10.45 20.39
N GLY A 554 -11.17 -10.52 20.81
CA GLY A 554 -11.86 -9.42 21.47
C GLY A 554 -11.40 -9.19 22.91
N PRO A 555 -12.12 -8.31 23.63
CA PRO A 555 -11.86 -8.04 25.06
C PRO A 555 -12.15 -9.23 25.98
N ASP A 556 -12.82 -10.26 25.48
CA ASP A 556 -13.14 -11.52 26.19
C ASP A 556 -11.89 -12.36 26.57
N GLY A 557 -10.74 -12.06 26.02
CA GLY A 557 -9.49 -12.73 26.36
C GLY A 557 -9.32 -14.15 25.82
N VAL A 558 -10.30 -14.71 25.11
CA VAL A 558 -10.24 -16.06 24.51
C VAL A 558 -9.52 -16.02 23.18
N PRO A 559 -8.36 -16.71 23.01
CA PRO A 559 -7.60 -16.67 21.77
C PRO A 559 -8.28 -17.44 20.65
N ASN A 560 -8.22 -16.92 19.42
CA ASN A 560 -8.81 -17.55 18.22
C ASN A 560 -8.27 -18.95 17.93
N TRP A 561 -7.00 -19.21 18.23
CA TRP A 561 -6.41 -20.55 18.04
C TRP A 561 -7.07 -21.59 18.93
N LEU A 562 -7.50 -21.22 20.17
CA LEU A 562 -8.20 -22.12 21.09
C LEU A 562 -9.55 -22.52 20.52
N LEU A 563 -10.36 -21.56 20.09
CA LEU A 563 -11.67 -21.82 19.49
C LEU A 563 -11.55 -22.69 18.23
N LYS A 564 -10.47 -22.51 17.44
CA LYS A 564 -10.24 -23.29 16.24
C LYS A 564 -9.75 -24.71 16.54
N GLU A 565 -8.69 -24.85 17.38
CA GLU A 565 -8.05 -26.14 17.64
C GLU A 565 -8.95 -27.07 18.46
N PHE A 566 -9.79 -26.50 19.34
CA PHE A 566 -10.68 -27.24 20.23
C PHE A 566 -12.16 -27.08 19.84
N ALA A 567 -12.46 -26.75 18.58
CA ALA A 567 -13.82 -26.63 18.07
C ALA A 567 -14.71 -27.85 18.41
N PRO A 568 -14.25 -29.12 18.22
CA PRO A 568 -15.07 -30.31 18.58
C PRO A 568 -15.39 -30.45 20.08
N LEU A 569 -14.62 -29.78 20.96
CA LEU A 569 -14.79 -29.87 22.42
C LEU A 569 -15.69 -28.76 22.98
N VAL A 570 -15.86 -27.67 22.20
CA VAL A 570 -16.64 -26.49 22.66
C VAL A 570 -17.89 -26.24 21.81
N CYS A 571 -18.11 -26.98 20.73
CA CYS A 571 -19.27 -26.75 19.84
C CYS A 571 -20.60 -26.91 20.53
N ASP A 572 -20.79 -27.94 21.38
CA ASP A 572 -22.03 -28.17 22.10
C ASP A 572 -22.42 -27.03 23.05
N PRO A 573 -21.53 -26.61 24.01
CA PRO A 573 -21.88 -25.50 24.89
C PRO A 573 -22.04 -24.18 24.13
N VAL A 574 -21.25 -23.94 23.06
CA VAL A 574 -21.41 -22.74 22.24
C VAL A 574 -22.71 -22.74 21.45
N ALA A 575 -23.12 -23.89 20.88
CA ALA A 575 -24.41 -24.02 20.20
C ALA A 575 -25.60 -23.78 21.15
N ALA A 576 -25.54 -24.34 22.36
CA ALA A 576 -26.53 -24.09 23.39
C ALA A 576 -26.67 -22.62 23.75
N ILE A 577 -25.56 -21.93 23.96
CA ILE A 577 -25.53 -20.48 24.19
C ILE A 577 -26.11 -19.70 23.00
N PHE A 578 -25.74 -20.06 21.77
CA PHE A 578 -26.26 -19.40 20.58
C PHE A 578 -27.78 -19.57 20.43
N ASN A 579 -28.26 -20.77 20.63
CA ASN A 579 -29.70 -21.06 20.61
C ASN A 579 -30.45 -20.32 21.72
N ALA A 580 -29.90 -20.28 22.95
CA ALA A 580 -30.48 -19.50 24.05
C ALA A 580 -30.51 -17.99 23.69
N SER A 581 -29.43 -17.45 23.09
CA SER A 581 -29.35 -16.05 22.64
C SER A 581 -30.46 -15.73 21.61
N VAL A 582 -30.68 -16.60 20.63
CA VAL A 582 -31.69 -16.37 19.59
C VAL A 582 -33.10 -16.54 20.17
N ARG A 583 -33.35 -17.56 20.98
CA ARG A 583 -34.65 -17.85 21.61
C ARG A 583 -35.09 -16.70 22.54
N GLU A 584 -34.18 -16.18 23.36
CA GLU A 584 -34.47 -15.06 24.27
C GLU A 584 -34.51 -13.71 23.53
N GLY A 585 -34.01 -13.65 22.29
CA GLY A 585 -33.77 -12.37 21.58
C GLY A 585 -32.75 -11.51 22.31
N TYR A 586 -31.74 -12.11 22.94
CA TYR A 586 -30.80 -11.43 23.83
C TYR A 586 -29.33 -11.63 23.43
N VAL A 587 -28.60 -10.55 23.31
CA VAL A 587 -27.15 -10.56 23.06
C VAL A 587 -26.37 -10.30 24.35
N PRO A 588 -25.51 -11.22 24.81
CA PRO A 588 -24.74 -11.08 26.05
C PRO A 588 -23.89 -9.82 26.11
N LEU A 589 -23.76 -9.22 27.30
CA LEU A 589 -23.06 -7.94 27.51
C LEU A 589 -21.61 -7.95 27.04
N ILE A 590 -20.89 -9.06 27.28
CA ILE A 590 -19.50 -9.22 26.85
C ILE A 590 -19.35 -9.15 25.32
N TRP A 591 -20.38 -9.59 24.57
CA TRP A 591 -20.36 -9.57 23.10
C TRP A 591 -20.70 -8.18 22.52
N LYS A 592 -21.28 -7.29 23.33
CA LYS A 592 -21.57 -5.90 22.98
C LYS A 592 -20.42 -4.95 23.29
N SER A 593 -19.35 -5.45 23.95
CA SER A 593 -18.17 -4.69 24.32
C SER A 593 -17.09 -4.78 23.25
N ALA A 594 -16.54 -3.64 22.84
CA ALA A 594 -15.49 -3.57 21.82
C ALA A 594 -14.20 -2.94 22.34
N GLU A 595 -13.05 -3.55 22.06
CA GLU A 595 -11.75 -2.88 22.22
C GLU A 595 -11.36 -2.24 20.91
N VAL A 596 -11.25 -0.90 20.87
CA VAL A 596 -11.00 -0.12 19.67
C VAL A 596 -9.51 0.16 19.49
N ILE A 597 -8.98 -0.16 18.33
CA ILE A 597 -7.62 0.21 17.91
C ILE A 597 -7.69 1.40 16.96
N PRO A 598 -7.09 2.55 17.32
CA PRO A 598 -7.04 3.72 16.43
C PRO A 598 -6.08 3.45 15.27
N ALA A 599 -6.63 3.21 14.09
CA ALA A 599 -5.86 2.92 12.88
C ALA A 599 -5.59 4.20 12.08
N PRO A 600 -4.31 4.58 11.81
CA PRO A 600 -4.01 5.77 11.03
C PRO A 600 -4.50 5.64 9.57
N LYS A 601 -5.17 6.68 9.06
CA LYS A 601 -5.49 6.88 7.64
C LYS A 601 -4.28 7.36 6.85
N VAL A 602 -3.47 8.21 7.49
CA VAL A 602 -2.20 8.75 6.99
C VAL A 602 -1.06 8.39 7.94
N ASN A 603 0.17 8.31 7.46
CA ASN A 603 1.31 7.93 8.29
C ASN A 603 2.48 8.92 8.08
N PRO A 604 2.89 9.65 9.11
CA PRO A 604 2.33 9.68 10.48
C PRO A 604 1.01 10.44 10.56
N PRO A 605 0.09 10.09 11.51
CA PRO A 605 -1.10 10.88 11.79
C PRO A 605 -0.72 12.16 12.56
N ILE A 606 -1.44 13.23 12.31
CA ILE A 606 -1.25 14.54 12.94
C ILE A 606 -2.48 14.91 13.79
N SER A 607 -3.69 14.56 13.33
CA SER A 607 -4.96 14.90 13.94
C SER A 607 -5.72 13.66 14.40
N ILE A 608 -6.20 13.66 15.64
CA ILE A 608 -7.09 12.61 16.16
C ILE A 608 -8.40 12.59 15.36
N GLN A 609 -8.95 13.78 15.06
CA GLN A 609 -10.24 13.96 14.42
C GLN A 609 -10.27 13.45 12.96
N ASN A 610 -9.18 13.70 12.20
CA ASN A 610 -9.17 13.48 10.76
C ASN A 610 -8.42 12.21 10.34
N ASP A 611 -7.38 11.83 11.10
CA ASP A 611 -6.38 10.86 10.63
C ASP A 611 -6.55 9.48 11.25
N LEU A 612 -7.51 9.25 12.15
CA LEU A 612 -7.76 7.97 12.78
C LEU A 612 -9.07 7.32 12.32
N ARG A 613 -9.09 5.98 12.33
CA ARG A 613 -10.29 5.14 12.18
C ARG A 613 -10.46 4.27 13.41
N PRO A 614 -11.69 4.12 13.98
CA PRO A 614 -11.96 3.24 15.11
C PRO A 614 -12.13 1.79 14.62
N ILE A 615 -11.09 0.96 14.70
CA ILE A 615 -11.23 -0.46 14.36
C ILE A 615 -11.60 -1.25 15.59
N SER A 616 -12.81 -1.79 15.62
CA SER A 616 -13.39 -2.52 16.75
C SER A 616 -12.94 -3.99 16.77
N LEU A 617 -12.32 -4.40 17.86
CA LEU A 617 -12.03 -5.80 18.17
C LEU A 617 -13.16 -6.35 19.02
N LEU A 618 -14.06 -7.14 18.40
CA LEU A 618 -15.17 -7.81 19.05
C LEU A 618 -14.78 -9.26 19.41
N PRO A 619 -15.42 -9.87 20.42
CA PRO A 619 -15.30 -11.30 20.71
C PRO A 619 -15.56 -12.17 19.47
N THR A 620 -14.79 -13.24 19.35
CA THR A 620 -14.88 -14.09 18.14
C THR A 620 -16.20 -14.84 18.08
N LEU A 621 -16.72 -15.31 19.21
CA LEU A 621 -18.03 -15.97 19.28
C LEU A 621 -19.15 -15.02 18.86
N ALA A 622 -19.11 -13.73 19.28
CA ALA A 622 -20.05 -12.72 18.80
C ALA A 622 -20.06 -12.62 17.27
N LYS A 623 -18.88 -12.56 16.63
CA LYS A 623 -18.78 -12.48 15.16
C LYS A 623 -19.30 -13.74 14.47
N VAL A 624 -19.14 -14.92 15.08
CA VAL A 624 -19.69 -16.17 14.55
C VAL A 624 -21.21 -16.11 14.58
N LEU A 625 -21.80 -15.72 15.71
CA LEU A 625 -23.26 -15.58 15.82
C LEU A 625 -23.80 -14.46 14.91
N GLU A 626 -23.14 -13.29 14.84
CA GLU A 626 -23.47 -12.23 13.89
C GLU A 626 -23.52 -12.74 12.44
N ASN A 627 -22.59 -13.59 12.07
CA ASN A 627 -22.58 -14.19 10.72
C ASN A 627 -23.78 -15.13 10.50
N ILE A 628 -24.13 -15.93 11.49
CA ILE A 628 -25.28 -16.85 11.40
C ILE A 628 -26.58 -16.06 11.26
N VAL A 629 -26.81 -15.12 12.16
CA VAL A 629 -28.02 -14.28 12.14
C VAL A 629 -28.07 -13.42 10.87
N GLY A 630 -26.94 -12.85 10.46
CA GLY A 630 -26.87 -12.05 9.23
C GLY A 630 -27.22 -12.85 7.97
N ARG A 631 -26.91 -14.16 7.93
CA ARG A 631 -27.35 -15.05 6.84
C ARG A 631 -28.85 -15.28 6.85
N TRP A 632 -29.47 -15.30 8.01
CA TRP A 632 -30.93 -15.41 8.13
C TRP A 632 -31.64 -14.09 7.74
N LEU A 633 -30.98 -12.94 7.92
CA LEU A 633 -31.52 -11.64 7.50
C LEU A 633 -31.40 -11.39 5.97
N LEU A 634 -30.39 -11.98 5.30
CA LEU A 634 -30.14 -11.73 3.87
C LEU A 634 -31.35 -12.02 2.96
N PRO A 635 -32.11 -13.11 3.10
CA PRO A 635 -33.27 -13.42 2.25
C PRO A 635 -34.35 -12.31 2.30
N PHE A 636 -34.47 -11.60 3.40
CA PHE A 636 -35.43 -10.49 3.55
C PHE A 636 -34.90 -9.18 3.00
N LEU A 637 -33.57 -8.96 3.04
CA LEU A 637 -32.93 -7.73 2.62
C LEU A 637 -32.57 -7.69 1.13
N GLU A 638 -32.02 -8.80 0.61
CA GLU A 638 -31.44 -8.87 -0.75
C GLU A 638 -32.44 -8.51 -1.87
N PRO A 639 -33.74 -8.91 -1.82
CA PRO A 639 -34.72 -8.55 -2.86
C PRO A 639 -35.00 -7.06 -2.96
N HIS A 640 -34.81 -6.30 -1.87
CA HIS A 640 -35.08 -4.86 -1.81
C HIS A 640 -33.88 -4.01 -2.19
N PHE A 641 -32.68 -4.59 -2.26
CA PHE A 641 -31.48 -3.80 -2.51
C PHE A 641 -31.43 -3.24 -3.93
N ASP A 642 -31.12 -1.94 -4.00
CA ASP A 642 -30.90 -1.22 -5.24
C ASP A 642 -29.88 -1.94 -6.15
N ASN A 643 -30.22 -2.11 -7.43
CA ASN A 643 -29.36 -2.76 -8.41
C ASN A 643 -28.05 -2.01 -8.62
N ASN A 644 -28.02 -0.72 -8.39
CA ASN A 644 -26.84 0.13 -8.49
C ASN A 644 -26.00 0.18 -7.18
N GLN A 645 -26.37 -0.61 -6.17
CA GLN A 645 -25.51 -0.85 -5.02
C GLN A 645 -24.58 -2.03 -5.30
N PHE A 646 -23.28 -1.75 -5.47
CA PHE A 646 -22.25 -2.75 -5.80
C PHE A 646 -21.38 -3.17 -4.62
N GLY A 647 -21.40 -2.41 -3.52
CA GLY A 647 -20.61 -2.70 -2.35
C GLY A 647 -21.25 -3.71 -1.42
N SER A 648 -20.47 -4.58 -0.79
CA SER A 648 -20.90 -5.54 0.22
C SER A 648 -22.03 -6.50 -0.20
N ARG A 649 -22.16 -6.76 -1.50
CA ARG A 649 -23.12 -7.74 -2.08
C ARG A 649 -22.39 -8.87 -2.80
N GLY A 650 -22.95 -10.08 -2.74
CA GLY A 650 -22.42 -11.25 -3.44
C GLY A 650 -22.37 -11.08 -4.96
N GLY A 651 -21.34 -11.62 -5.63
CA GLY A 651 -21.20 -11.56 -7.08
C GLY A 651 -20.87 -10.17 -7.66
N ARG A 652 -20.73 -9.12 -6.82
CA ARG A 652 -20.45 -7.74 -7.24
C ARG A 652 -19.04 -7.30 -6.78
N SER A 653 -18.45 -6.36 -7.50
CA SER A 653 -17.08 -5.88 -7.22
C SER A 653 -16.89 -4.42 -7.64
N THR A 654 -15.78 -3.82 -7.24
CA THR A 654 -15.37 -2.47 -7.70
C THR A 654 -15.27 -2.39 -9.22
N THR A 655 -14.86 -3.47 -9.90
CA THR A 655 -14.80 -3.54 -11.37
C THR A 655 -16.20 -3.45 -11.99
N HIS A 656 -17.19 -4.16 -11.42
CA HIS A 656 -18.59 -4.06 -11.88
C HIS A 656 -19.14 -2.65 -11.72
N ALA A 657 -18.92 -2.03 -10.54
CA ALA A 657 -19.39 -0.66 -10.26
C ALA A 657 -18.82 0.36 -11.28
N ILE A 658 -17.50 0.31 -11.52
CA ILE A 658 -16.85 1.27 -12.41
C ILE A 658 -17.26 1.02 -13.87
N ILE A 659 -17.43 -0.24 -14.32
CA ILE A 659 -17.87 -0.55 -15.68
C ILE A 659 -19.30 -0.09 -15.91
N ALA A 660 -20.23 -0.32 -14.96
CA ALA A 660 -21.61 0.17 -15.06
C ALA A 660 -21.64 1.70 -15.21
N LEU A 661 -20.90 2.41 -14.35
CA LEU A 661 -20.81 3.85 -14.37
C LEU A 661 -20.23 4.38 -15.69
N LEU A 662 -19.07 3.86 -16.10
CA LEU A 662 -18.39 4.30 -17.32
C LEU A 662 -19.18 3.93 -18.58
N HIS A 663 -19.90 2.80 -18.60
CA HIS A 663 -20.74 2.44 -19.74
C HIS A 663 -21.82 3.49 -19.98
N SER A 664 -22.51 3.92 -18.93
CA SER A 664 -23.51 4.98 -19.00
C SER A 664 -22.91 6.31 -19.48
N TRP A 665 -21.75 6.73 -18.92
CA TRP A 665 -21.09 7.97 -19.32
C TRP A 665 -20.61 7.95 -20.76
N MET A 666 -19.92 6.87 -21.17
CA MET A 666 -19.35 6.75 -22.51
C MET A 666 -20.45 6.68 -23.59
N SER A 667 -21.58 6.05 -23.29
CA SER A 667 -22.72 6.00 -24.20
C SER A 667 -23.28 7.41 -24.51
N CYS A 668 -23.43 8.25 -23.48
CA CYS A 668 -23.82 9.64 -23.63
C CYS A 668 -22.79 10.46 -24.42
N LEU A 669 -21.50 10.32 -24.06
CA LEU A 669 -20.41 11.07 -24.69
C LEU A 669 -20.23 10.69 -26.18
N ASP A 670 -20.50 9.43 -26.54
CA ASP A 670 -20.41 8.97 -27.93
C ASP A 670 -21.51 9.59 -28.82
N THR A 671 -22.65 9.91 -28.26
CA THR A 671 -23.73 10.65 -28.97
C THR A 671 -23.47 12.16 -29.06
N GLY A 672 -22.43 12.66 -28.35
CA GLY A 672 -22.06 14.08 -28.33
C GLY A 672 -22.60 14.85 -27.13
N GLY A 673 -23.27 14.18 -26.23
CA GLY A 673 -23.72 14.70 -24.95
C GLY A 673 -22.59 15.00 -23.95
N SER A 674 -22.96 15.41 -22.75
CA SER A 674 -22.06 15.67 -21.64
C SER A 674 -22.56 14.98 -20.38
N VAL A 675 -21.68 14.75 -19.44
CA VAL A 675 -22.03 14.18 -18.14
C VAL A 675 -21.51 15.10 -17.04
N ARG A 676 -22.41 15.48 -16.15
CA ARG A 676 -22.08 16.16 -14.90
C ARG A 676 -22.18 15.18 -13.76
N THR A 677 -21.08 14.96 -13.04
CA THR A 677 -21.05 13.93 -12.01
C THR A 677 -20.53 14.49 -10.69
N VAL A 678 -21.08 13.99 -9.58
CA VAL A 678 -20.66 14.36 -8.22
C VAL A 678 -20.32 13.10 -7.45
N PHE A 679 -19.10 13.06 -6.92
CA PHE A 679 -18.60 12.02 -6.01
C PHE A 679 -18.84 12.46 -4.58
N VAL A 680 -19.79 11.84 -3.93
CA VAL A 680 -20.25 12.19 -2.57
C VAL A 680 -19.42 11.44 -1.54
N ASP A 681 -18.88 12.17 -0.54
CA ASP A 681 -18.21 11.61 0.65
C ASP A 681 -19.08 11.85 1.89
N PHE A 682 -19.55 10.80 2.52
CA PHE A 682 -20.26 10.93 3.80
C PHE A 682 -19.25 11.04 4.95
N ARG A 683 -19.51 11.96 5.89
CA ARG A 683 -18.67 12.15 7.06
C ARG A 683 -18.90 11.01 8.05
N LYS A 684 -17.88 10.12 8.23
CA LYS A 684 -17.91 9.03 9.22
C LYS A 684 -19.18 8.17 9.14
N ALA A 685 -19.57 7.75 7.95
CA ALA A 685 -20.82 7.05 7.65
C ALA A 685 -21.21 5.93 8.65
N PHE A 686 -20.27 5.03 8.97
CA PHE A 686 -20.51 3.94 9.93
C PHE A 686 -20.65 4.43 11.39
N ASP A 687 -20.05 5.57 11.72
CA ASP A 687 -20.02 6.13 13.07
C ASP A 687 -21.27 6.99 13.37
N LEU A 688 -22.08 7.31 12.32
CA LEU A 688 -23.30 8.11 12.40
C LEU A 688 -24.59 7.32 12.19
N VAL A 689 -24.53 5.97 12.19
CA VAL A 689 -25.74 5.15 12.04
C VAL A 689 -26.65 5.31 13.26
N ASN A 690 -27.83 5.89 13.05
CA ASN A 690 -28.89 5.95 14.05
C ASN A 690 -29.56 4.58 14.18
N HIS A 691 -29.51 4.01 15.39
CA HIS A 691 -30.02 2.68 15.67
C HIS A 691 -31.54 2.59 15.60
N ASN A 692 -32.27 3.65 15.98
CA ASN A 692 -33.72 3.68 15.94
C ASN A 692 -34.23 3.72 14.49
N LEU A 693 -33.64 4.57 13.63
CA LEU A 693 -33.98 4.64 12.20
C LEU A 693 -33.66 3.33 11.48
N LEU A 694 -32.51 2.73 11.78
CA LEU A 694 -32.14 1.46 11.20
C LEU A 694 -33.14 0.35 11.60
N PHE A 695 -33.53 0.32 12.87
CA PHE A 695 -34.50 -0.67 13.40
C PHE A 695 -35.88 -0.50 12.75
N ASP A 696 -36.36 0.75 12.64
CA ASP A 696 -37.61 1.08 11.97
C ASP A 696 -37.64 0.58 10.50
N LYS A 697 -36.55 0.84 9.75
CA LYS A 697 -36.43 0.33 8.38
C LYS A 697 -36.45 -1.19 8.32
N LEU A 698 -35.74 -1.87 9.21
CA LEU A 698 -35.73 -3.34 9.27
C LEU A 698 -37.11 -3.91 9.54
N GLN A 699 -37.91 -3.26 10.38
CA GLN A 699 -39.26 -3.69 10.72
C GLN A 699 -40.24 -3.35 9.59
N ASN A 700 -40.30 -2.07 9.17
CA ASN A 700 -41.42 -1.57 8.36
C ASN A 700 -41.12 -1.64 6.85
N VAL A 701 -39.87 -1.58 6.43
CA VAL A 701 -39.49 -1.62 5.00
C VAL A 701 -39.12 -3.05 4.57
N TYR A 702 -38.38 -3.76 5.40
CA TYR A 702 -37.89 -5.11 5.04
C TYR A 702 -38.68 -6.26 5.61
N GLY A 703 -39.62 -5.99 6.51
CA GLY A 703 -40.51 -7.02 7.09
C GLY A 703 -39.77 -8.15 7.81
N ILE A 704 -38.72 -7.82 8.54
CA ILE A 704 -37.92 -8.81 9.28
C ILE A 704 -38.78 -9.45 10.37
N PRO A 705 -38.75 -10.79 10.54
CA PRO A 705 -39.49 -11.49 11.60
C PRO A 705 -39.13 -10.98 13.00
N ASN A 706 -40.14 -10.88 13.87
CA ASN A 706 -40.01 -10.32 15.22
C ASN A 706 -38.95 -11.01 16.09
N CYS A 707 -38.72 -12.32 15.93
CA CYS A 707 -37.66 -13.05 16.63
C CYS A 707 -36.25 -12.51 16.26
N LEU A 708 -36.00 -12.26 14.98
CA LEU A 708 -34.75 -11.71 14.51
C LEU A 708 -34.64 -10.21 14.83
N LEU A 709 -35.74 -9.46 14.75
CA LEU A 709 -35.77 -8.04 15.15
C LEU A 709 -35.48 -7.88 16.65
N LYS A 710 -36.07 -8.72 17.54
CA LYS A 710 -35.79 -8.67 18.98
C LYS A 710 -34.30 -8.90 19.25
N TRP A 711 -33.70 -9.92 18.63
CA TRP A 711 -32.27 -10.20 18.74
C TRP A 711 -31.42 -9.01 18.21
N PHE A 712 -31.79 -8.47 17.04
CA PHE A 712 -31.08 -7.38 16.42
C PHE A 712 -31.16 -6.08 17.25
N GLY A 713 -32.35 -5.78 17.83
CA GLY A 713 -32.50 -4.65 18.75
C GLY A 713 -31.66 -4.82 20.03
N SER A 714 -31.57 -6.04 20.57
CA SER A 714 -30.68 -6.37 21.69
C SER A 714 -29.20 -6.21 21.27
N TYR A 715 -28.83 -6.54 20.02
CA TYR A 715 -27.51 -6.35 19.49
C TYR A 715 -27.14 -4.86 19.40
N LEU A 716 -28.06 -3.97 19.05
CA LEU A 716 -27.84 -2.53 18.98
C LEU A 716 -27.78 -1.87 20.36
N SER A 717 -28.53 -2.36 21.34
CA SER A 717 -28.68 -1.74 22.67
C SER A 717 -27.46 -1.91 23.57
N ASN A 718 -27.19 -0.91 24.44
CA ASN A 718 -26.17 -0.97 25.50
C ASN A 718 -24.78 -1.42 25.05
N ARG A 719 -24.30 -0.88 23.92
CA ARG A 719 -22.96 -1.14 23.42
C ARG A 719 -21.94 -0.29 24.12
N HIS A 720 -20.77 -0.89 24.42
CA HIS A 720 -19.66 -0.19 25.07
C HIS A 720 -18.37 -0.34 24.28
N GLN A 721 -17.53 0.67 24.37
CA GLN A 721 -16.18 0.63 23.81
C GLN A 721 -15.13 1.21 24.76
N ARG A 722 -13.88 0.76 24.58
CA ARG A 722 -12.68 1.39 25.12
C ARG A 722 -11.60 1.42 24.05
N VAL A 723 -10.71 2.41 24.09
CA VAL A 723 -9.59 2.52 23.14
C VAL A 723 -8.33 1.95 23.74
N ARG A 724 -7.57 1.19 22.95
CA ARG A 724 -6.22 0.74 23.30
C ARG A 724 -5.21 1.45 22.42
N ALA A 725 -4.39 2.32 23.02
CA ALA A 725 -3.32 3.07 22.36
C ALA A 725 -2.04 3.01 23.17
N ASN A 726 -0.90 2.83 22.55
CA ASN A 726 0.43 2.85 23.20
C ASN A 726 0.57 1.95 24.47
N GLN A 727 -0.09 0.79 24.50
CA GLN A 727 -0.17 -0.15 25.65
C GLN A 727 -1.04 0.32 26.81
N LEU A 728 -1.69 1.45 26.71
CA LEU A 728 -2.68 1.95 27.64
C LEU A 728 -4.08 1.69 27.09
N THR A 729 -5.04 1.51 28.00
CA THR A 729 -6.46 1.36 27.66
C THR A 729 -7.24 2.44 28.35
N SER A 730 -8.17 3.07 27.64
CA SER A 730 -9.10 4.04 28.20
C SER A 730 -10.17 3.37 29.09
N ALA A 731 -10.94 4.17 29.79
CA ALA A 731 -12.17 3.75 30.45
C ALA A 731 -13.20 3.23 29.42
N TRP A 732 -14.11 2.34 29.87
CA TRP A 732 -15.28 1.92 29.09
C TRP A 732 -16.31 3.04 28.99
N LYS A 733 -16.80 3.31 27.77
CA LYS A 733 -17.85 4.29 27.50
C LYS A 733 -18.94 3.71 26.63
N GLN A 734 -20.17 4.14 26.87
CA GLN A 734 -21.35 3.71 26.12
C GLN A 734 -21.46 4.44 24.77
N LEU A 735 -22.01 3.74 23.76
CA LEU A 735 -22.31 4.25 22.42
C LEU A 735 -23.84 4.44 22.28
N ASN A 736 -24.26 5.59 21.74
CA ASN A 736 -25.67 5.87 21.43
C ASN A 736 -26.09 5.44 20.02
N GLY A 737 -25.12 5.29 19.11
CA GLY A 737 -25.30 4.90 17.73
C GLY A 737 -24.05 4.21 17.21
N ALA A 738 -23.81 4.27 15.92
CA ALA A 738 -22.68 3.70 15.21
C ALA A 738 -22.73 2.16 15.04
N MET A 739 -22.15 1.71 13.94
CA MET A 739 -21.89 0.28 13.72
C MET A 739 -20.41 -0.04 13.94
N PRO A 740 -20.08 -1.06 14.75
CA PRO A 740 -18.69 -1.38 15.03
C PRO A 740 -17.90 -1.71 13.74
N GLN A 741 -16.86 -0.91 13.45
CA GLN A 741 -16.01 -1.17 12.29
C GLN A 741 -15.18 -2.45 12.52
N GLY A 742 -15.73 -3.60 12.14
CA GLY A 742 -15.14 -4.93 12.36
C GLY A 742 -16.14 -6.01 12.74
N SER A 743 -17.42 -5.66 12.89
CA SER A 743 -18.56 -6.58 12.98
C SER A 743 -18.90 -7.17 11.60
N TRP A 744 -19.61 -8.27 11.58
CA TRP A 744 -20.15 -8.85 10.36
C TRP A 744 -21.43 -8.12 9.92
N LEU A 745 -22.26 -7.74 10.87
CA LEU A 745 -23.53 -7.06 10.62
C LEU A 745 -23.35 -5.59 10.21
N GLY A 746 -22.23 -4.93 10.53
CA GLY A 746 -22.01 -3.52 10.24
C GLY A 746 -22.23 -3.14 8.77
N PRO A 747 -21.56 -3.77 7.82
CA PRO A 747 -21.79 -3.49 6.39
C PRO A 747 -23.23 -3.78 5.94
N LEU A 748 -23.83 -4.87 6.40
CA LEU A 748 -25.22 -5.23 6.04
C LEU A 748 -26.21 -4.19 6.55
N SER A 749 -26.05 -3.77 7.81
CA SER A 749 -26.88 -2.70 8.43
C SER A 749 -26.77 -1.38 7.67
N PHE A 750 -25.55 -1.01 7.26
CA PHE A 750 -25.35 0.21 6.48
C PHE A 750 -26.00 0.12 5.10
N LEU A 751 -25.95 -1.05 4.43
CA LEU A 751 -26.67 -1.26 3.17
C LEU A 751 -28.17 -1.10 3.35
N ALA A 752 -28.75 -1.67 4.41
CA ALA A 752 -30.16 -1.52 4.71
C ALA A 752 -30.54 -0.05 4.98
N LEU A 753 -29.67 0.71 5.65
CA LEU A 753 -29.90 2.13 5.94
C LEU A 753 -29.93 2.99 4.67
N ILE A 754 -28.89 2.81 3.78
CA ILE A 754 -28.69 3.70 2.61
C ILE A 754 -29.50 3.26 1.38
N ASN A 755 -30.19 2.16 1.45
CA ASN A 755 -30.85 1.57 0.29
C ASN A 755 -31.89 2.49 -0.38
N ASP A 756 -32.68 3.19 0.42
CA ASP A 756 -33.74 4.12 0.00
C ASP A 756 -33.22 5.50 -0.48
N LEU A 757 -31.91 5.70 -0.53
CA LEU A 757 -31.33 6.92 -1.07
C LEU A 757 -31.61 7.02 -2.57
N THR A 758 -32.46 7.96 -2.95
CA THR A 758 -32.80 8.34 -4.33
C THR A 758 -32.73 9.87 -4.46
N THR A 759 -32.31 10.37 -5.63
CA THR A 759 -32.09 11.82 -5.83
C THR A 759 -32.76 12.37 -7.09
N GLY A 760 -33.33 11.48 -7.94
CA GLY A 760 -33.92 11.87 -9.22
C GLY A 760 -32.96 11.79 -10.40
N CYS A 761 -31.66 11.51 -10.18
CA CYS A 761 -30.69 11.21 -11.23
C CYS A 761 -30.11 9.79 -11.09
N LEU A 762 -29.25 9.42 -12.03
CA LEU A 762 -28.56 8.12 -11.96
C LEU A 762 -27.60 8.10 -10.77
N ILE A 763 -27.85 7.17 -9.86
CA ILE A 763 -27.05 6.95 -8.66
C ILE A 763 -26.29 5.62 -8.75
N HIS A 764 -24.99 5.64 -8.44
CA HIS A 764 -24.18 4.44 -8.22
C HIS A 764 -23.63 4.44 -6.80
N LYS A 765 -23.83 3.34 -6.08
CA LYS A 765 -23.40 3.18 -4.68
C LYS A 765 -22.39 2.05 -4.53
N TYR A 766 -21.37 2.26 -3.71
CA TYR A 766 -20.44 1.24 -3.26
C TYR A 766 -20.25 1.35 -1.73
N VAL A 767 -21.20 0.82 -0.98
CA VAL A 767 -21.43 1.05 0.45
C VAL A 767 -21.77 2.52 0.69
N ASP A 768 -20.84 3.31 1.24
CA ASP A 768 -20.93 4.76 1.48
C ASP A 768 -20.42 5.62 0.30
N ASP A 769 -19.52 5.09 -0.52
CA ASP A 769 -19.07 5.79 -1.74
C ASP A 769 -20.24 5.91 -2.73
N THR A 770 -20.78 7.11 -2.88
CA THR A 770 -21.95 7.40 -3.72
C THR A 770 -21.55 8.32 -4.87
N THR A 771 -21.99 8.01 -6.09
CA THR A 771 -21.75 8.82 -7.28
C THR A 771 -23.08 9.17 -7.94
N LEU A 772 -23.38 10.47 -8.04
CA LEU A 772 -24.48 11.02 -8.79
C LEU A 772 -24.02 11.30 -10.22
N SER A 773 -24.84 11.01 -11.21
CA SER A 773 -24.54 11.30 -12.60
C SER A 773 -25.76 11.85 -13.33
N GLU A 774 -25.63 13.04 -13.87
CA GLU A 774 -26.60 13.68 -14.75
C GLU A 774 -26.10 13.60 -16.18
N VAL A 775 -26.94 13.07 -17.05
CA VAL A 775 -26.68 12.94 -18.48
C VAL A 775 -27.33 14.12 -19.19
N LEU A 776 -26.52 14.91 -19.88
CA LEU A 776 -26.93 16.12 -20.60
C LEU A 776 -26.78 15.86 -22.11
N GLU A 777 -27.89 15.61 -22.80
CA GLU A 777 -27.89 15.19 -24.20
C GLU A 777 -27.58 16.34 -25.18
N SER A 778 -27.86 17.57 -24.81
CA SER A 778 -27.59 18.77 -25.64
C SER A 778 -26.74 19.80 -24.90
N LYS A 779 -26.07 20.67 -25.66
CA LYS A 779 -25.26 21.79 -25.09
C LYS A 779 -26.12 22.90 -24.46
N THR A 780 -27.40 22.93 -24.75
CA THR A 780 -28.35 23.95 -24.30
C THR A 780 -29.22 23.45 -23.13
N GLN A 781 -28.99 22.23 -22.67
CA GLN A 781 -29.78 21.65 -21.60
C GLN A 781 -29.35 22.23 -20.23
N ASP A 782 -30.31 22.71 -19.47
CA ASP A 782 -30.07 23.13 -18.09
C ASP A 782 -29.74 21.95 -17.20
N SER A 783 -28.84 22.19 -16.27
CA SER A 783 -28.40 21.16 -15.31
C SER A 783 -29.20 21.25 -14.01
N TYR A 784 -29.81 20.15 -13.60
CA TYR A 784 -30.55 20.00 -12.35
C TYR A 784 -29.68 19.40 -11.23
N MET A 785 -28.35 19.27 -11.43
CA MET A 785 -27.45 18.63 -10.45
C MET A 785 -27.55 19.27 -9.05
N LEU A 786 -27.81 20.59 -8.97
CA LEU A 786 -27.99 21.24 -7.66
C LEU A 786 -29.24 20.69 -6.95
N ALA A 787 -30.36 20.54 -7.63
CA ALA A 787 -31.57 19.97 -7.06
C ALA A 787 -31.36 18.51 -6.62
N PHE A 788 -30.60 17.73 -7.39
CA PHE A 788 -30.28 16.33 -7.03
C PHE A 788 -29.41 16.24 -5.79
N ILE A 789 -28.46 17.15 -5.61
CA ILE A 789 -27.64 17.22 -4.38
C ILE A 789 -28.49 17.66 -3.19
N GLU A 790 -29.40 18.65 -3.36
CA GLU A 790 -30.28 19.07 -2.26
C GLU A 790 -31.21 17.92 -1.85
N ASN A 791 -31.76 17.13 -2.79
CA ASN A 791 -32.50 15.91 -2.47
C ASN A 791 -31.67 14.89 -1.67
N LEU A 792 -30.38 14.76 -2.00
CA LEU A 792 -29.45 13.91 -1.24
C LEU A 792 -29.22 14.48 0.18
N LEU A 793 -29.08 15.80 0.30
CA LEU A 793 -28.92 16.45 1.60
C LEU A 793 -30.17 16.30 2.46
N ASP A 794 -31.38 16.42 1.89
CA ASP A 794 -32.63 16.17 2.59
C ASP A 794 -32.78 14.71 3.04
N TRP A 795 -32.31 13.75 2.22
CA TRP A 795 -32.25 12.36 2.65
C TRP A 795 -31.25 12.19 3.78
N ALA A 796 -30.07 12.82 3.70
CA ALA A 796 -29.03 12.76 4.73
C ALA A 796 -29.54 13.31 6.08
N ASP A 797 -30.22 14.44 6.06
CA ASP A 797 -30.79 15.04 7.28
C ASP A 797 -31.87 14.14 7.92
N ARG A 798 -32.75 13.54 7.11
CA ARG A 798 -33.75 12.58 7.58
C ARG A 798 -33.16 11.30 8.16
N ASN A 799 -31.94 10.93 7.80
CA ASN A 799 -31.24 9.73 8.24
C ASN A 799 -30.07 10.01 9.21
N ASP A 800 -29.98 11.21 9.79
CA ASP A 800 -28.90 11.64 10.67
C ASP A 800 -27.49 11.47 10.06
N MET A 801 -27.40 11.52 8.72
CA MET A 801 -26.15 11.39 7.99
C MET A 801 -25.61 12.77 7.60
N GLN A 802 -24.29 12.90 7.52
CA GLN A 802 -23.65 14.16 7.16
C GLN A 802 -22.82 14.03 5.89
N VAL A 803 -23.02 14.92 4.92
CA VAL A 803 -22.21 15.01 3.70
C VAL A 803 -20.96 15.85 4.00
N ASN A 804 -19.80 15.38 3.53
CA ASN A 804 -18.52 16.07 3.63
C ASN A 804 -18.24 16.87 2.36
N THR A 805 -18.70 18.10 2.28
CA THR A 805 -18.55 18.97 1.10
C THR A 805 -17.10 19.21 0.71
N ALA A 806 -16.19 19.32 1.70
CA ALA A 806 -14.76 19.51 1.42
C ALA A 806 -14.13 18.33 0.63
N LYS A 807 -14.65 17.10 0.80
CA LYS A 807 -14.19 15.91 0.08
C LYS A 807 -15.09 15.52 -1.08
N THR A 808 -16.35 15.95 -1.07
CA THR A 808 -17.25 15.80 -2.22
C THR A 808 -16.69 16.59 -3.39
N LYS A 809 -16.68 16.00 -4.60
CA LYS A 809 -16.05 16.59 -5.77
C LYS A 809 -17.00 16.50 -6.96
N GLU A 810 -17.00 17.55 -7.77
CA GLU A 810 -17.70 17.61 -9.05
C GLU A 810 -16.71 17.35 -10.21
N MET A 811 -17.14 16.62 -11.22
CA MET A 811 -16.41 16.51 -12.48
C MET A 811 -17.38 16.60 -13.67
N ILE A 812 -16.96 17.31 -14.70
CA ILE A 812 -17.73 17.48 -15.93
C ILE A 812 -16.97 16.79 -17.07
N LEU A 813 -17.68 15.94 -17.83
CA LEU A 813 -17.14 15.22 -18.98
C LEU A 813 -17.86 15.67 -20.26
N GLY A 814 -17.14 15.65 -21.37
CA GLY A 814 -17.70 16.01 -22.70
C GLY A 814 -17.56 17.49 -23.04
N PRO A 815 -18.33 17.97 -24.01
CA PRO A 815 -18.24 19.34 -24.52
C PRO A 815 -18.45 20.43 -23.45
N LEU A 816 -19.39 20.22 -22.52
CA LEU A 816 -19.68 21.16 -21.44
C LEU A 816 -18.54 21.33 -20.43
N ALA A 817 -17.53 20.49 -20.44
CA ALA A 817 -16.33 20.69 -19.62
C ALA A 817 -15.54 21.96 -20.00
N ARG A 818 -15.82 22.56 -21.15
CA ARG A 818 -15.21 23.80 -21.64
C ARG A 818 -16.14 25.02 -21.49
N SER A 819 -17.34 24.84 -20.97
CA SER A 819 -18.31 25.89 -20.72
C SER A 819 -18.21 26.35 -19.28
N ASP A 820 -18.55 27.63 -19.05
CA ASP A 820 -18.60 28.22 -17.70
C ASP A 820 -19.90 27.82 -16.98
N LEU A 821 -20.07 26.52 -16.71
CA LEU A 821 -21.17 26.08 -15.86
C LEU A 821 -21.01 26.62 -14.44
N PRO A 822 -22.08 27.03 -13.77
CA PRO A 822 -22.01 27.53 -12.41
C PRO A 822 -21.45 26.48 -11.44
N ILE A 823 -20.68 26.96 -10.48
CA ILE A 823 -20.16 26.12 -9.40
C ILE A 823 -21.34 25.66 -8.54
N LEU A 824 -21.31 24.40 -8.09
CA LEU A 824 -22.32 23.84 -7.21
C LEU A 824 -22.16 24.40 -5.79
N SER A 825 -23.02 25.36 -5.44
CA SER A 825 -23.11 25.93 -4.09
C SER A 825 -24.36 25.39 -3.42
N THR A 826 -24.19 24.52 -2.44
CA THR A 826 -25.25 23.89 -1.65
C THR A 826 -25.41 24.58 -0.31
N ARG A 827 -26.49 24.29 0.40
CA ARG A 827 -26.75 24.81 1.78
C ARG A 827 -25.67 24.45 2.80
N VAL A 828 -24.86 23.38 2.55
CA VAL A 828 -23.80 22.92 3.43
C VAL A 828 -22.39 23.27 2.93
N GLY A 829 -22.29 24.02 1.82
CA GLY A 829 -21.02 24.51 1.29
C GLY A 829 -20.84 24.28 -0.21
N THR A 830 -19.75 24.78 -0.74
CA THR A 830 -19.42 24.71 -2.17
C THR A 830 -18.69 23.42 -2.51
N VAL A 831 -19.09 22.77 -3.61
CA VAL A 831 -18.46 21.55 -4.12
C VAL A 831 -17.34 21.92 -5.10
N GLU A 832 -16.12 21.46 -4.81
CA GLU A 832 -14.95 21.71 -5.66
C GLU A 832 -15.03 20.92 -6.98
N ARG A 833 -14.81 21.63 -8.09
CA ARG A 833 -14.73 21.04 -9.40
C ARG A 833 -13.32 20.55 -9.69
N VAL A 834 -13.18 19.28 -10.12
CA VAL A 834 -11.90 18.64 -10.36
C VAL A 834 -11.80 18.07 -11.77
N SER A 835 -10.59 18.05 -12.34
CA SER A 835 -10.30 17.43 -13.63
C SER A 835 -10.01 15.91 -13.53
N SER A 836 -9.78 15.40 -12.34
CA SER A 836 -9.55 13.98 -12.08
C SER A 836 -10.00 13.59 -10.69
N PHE A 837 -10.52 12.36 -10.56
CA PHE A 837 -10.95 11.80 -9.28
C PHE A 837 -10.50 10.34 -9.14
N LYS A 838 -10.20 9.93 -7.91
CA LYS A 838 -9.84 8.55 -7.58
C LYS A 838 -11.05 7.79 -7.05
N LEU A 839 -11.78 7.13 -7.94
CA LEU A 839 -12.96 6.32 -7.60
C LEU A 839 -12.56 4.85 -7.39
N LEU A 840 -12.90 4.28 -6.24
CA LEU A 840 -12.67 2.85 -5.91
C LEU A 840 -11.26 2.35 -6.26
N GLY A 841 -10.26 3.22 -6.13
CA GLY A 841 -8.85 2.88 -6.41
C GLY A 841 -8.37 3.14 -7.84
N VAL A 842 -9.25 3.48 -8.78
CA VAL A 842 -8.95 3.85 -10.16
C VAL A 842 -9.00 5.38 -10.31
N TYR A 843 -8.01 5.97 -10.98
CA TYR A 843 -8.03 7.41 -11.32
C TYR A 843 -8.80 7.59 -12.62
N ILE A 844 -9.85 8.40 -12.59
CA ILE A 844 -10.67 8.79 -13.73
C ILE A 844 -10.40 10.27 -13.98
N GLU A 845 -10.09 10.62 -15.23
CA GLU A 845 -9.88 11.98 -15.69
C GLU A 845 -11.10 12.47 -16.48
N SER A 846 -11.43 13.74 -16.43
CA SER A 846 -12.53 14.35 -17.19
C SER A 846 -12.38 14.14 -18.70
N THR A 847 -11.17 13.90 -19.16
CA THR A 847 -10.82 13.55 -20.53
C THR A 847 -10.98 12.06 -20.84
N LEU A 848 -11.28 11.20 -19.85
CA LEU A 848 -11.25 9.75 -19.94
C LEU A 848 -9.90 9.19 -20.47
N SER A 849 -8.81 9.91 -20.23
CA SER A 849 -7.44 9.44 -20.43
C SER A 849 -7.02 8.55 -19.25
N TRP A 850 -6.22 7.54 -19.53
CA TRP A 850 -5.71 6.63 -18.49
C TRP A 850 -4.31 6.99 -18.02
N SER A 851 -3.75 8.12 -18.45
CA SER A 851 -2.35 8.49 -18.18
C SER A 851 -2.07 8.61 -16.69
N LEU A 852 -2.89 9.36 -15.96
CA LEU A 852 -2.74 9.54 -14.51
C LEU A 852 -2.88 8.21 -13.74
N HIS A 853 -3.81 7.33 -14.18
CA HIS A 853 -3.99 6.03 -13.57
C HIS A 853 -2.76 5.15 -13.75
N ILE A 854 -2.26 5.04 -14.99
CA ILE A 854 -1.10 4.21 -15.33
C ILE A 854 0.16 4.71 -14.63
N ASP A 855 0.40 6.03 -14.60
CA ASP A 855 1.56 6.61 -13.92
C ASP A 855 1.55 6.30 -12.41
N ASN A 856 0.41 6.46 -11.74
CA ASN A 856 0.28 6.14 -10.32
C ASN A 856 0.44 4.63 -10.05
N MET A 857 -0.09 3.78 -10.92
CA MET A 857 0.03 2.33 -10.84
C MET A 857 1.48 1.89 -11.01
N VAL A 858 2.18 2.38 -12.04
CA VAL A 858 3.60 2.12 -12.31
C VAL A 858 4.47 2.62 -11.17
N LYS A 859 4.21 3.83 -10.64
CA LYS A 859 4.89 4.38 -9.46
C LYS A 859 4.76 3.46 -8.25
N LYS A 860 3.54 3.00 -7.93
CA LYS A 860 3.29 2.08 -6.82
C LYS A 860 3.98 0.72 -7.02
N ALA A 861 3.94 0.17 -8.23
CA ALA A 861 4.62 -1.08 -8.57
C ALA A 861 6.15 -0.94 -8.46
N THR A 862 6.72 0.16 -8.92
CA THR A 862 8.16 0.47 -8.84
C THR A 862 8.63 0.58 -7.38
N GLN A 863 7.85 1.21 -6.49
CA GLN A 863 8.14 1.21 -5.05
C GLN A 863 8.23 -0.22 -4.47
N ARG A 864 7.38 -1.14 -4.95
CA ARG A 864 7.41 -2.54 -4.52
C ARG A 864 8.60 -3.33 -5.10
N LEU A 865 9.14 -2.95 -6.27
CA LEU A 865 10.38 -3.52 -6.79
C LEU A 865 11.58 -3.27 -5.85
N TYR A 866 11.61 -2.14 -5.14
CA TYR A 866 12.63 -1.90 -4.13
C TYR A 866 12.64 -3.00 -3.06
N PHE A 867 11.47 -3.41 -2.57
CA PHE A 867 11.38 -4.50 -1.60
C PHE A 867 11.81 -5.85 -2.19
N LEU A 868 11.46 -6.14 -3.45
CA LEU A 868 11.95 -7.32 -4.15
C LEU A 868 13.48 -7.38 -4.17
N LYS A 869 14.14 -6.24 -4.42
CA LYS A 869 15.61 -6.13 -4.37
C LYS A 869 16.16 -6.41 -2.97
N GLN A 870 15.52 -5.88 -1.92
CA GLN A 870 15.93 -6.14 -0.53
C GLN A 870 15.82 -7.62 -0.17
N LEU A 871 14.75 -8.29 -0.60
CA LEU A 871 14.57 -9.73 -0.40
C LEU A 871 15.65 -10.54 -1.11
N LYS A 872 16.02 -10.17 -2.35
CA LYS A 872 17.14 -10.77 -3.06
C LYS A 872 18.47 -10.58 -2.33
N ARG A 873 18.75 -9.38 -1.84
CA ARG A 873 19.95 -9.09 -1.02
C ARG A 873 19.99 -9.87 0.28
N ALA A 874 18.83 -10.20 0.85
CA ALA A 874 18.73 -11.07 2.01
C ALA A 874 18.98 -12.55 1.69
N GLY A 875 19.15 -12.91 0.42
CA GLY A 875 19.48 -14.26 -0.03
C GLY A 875 18.27 -15.16 -0.26
N LEU A 876 17.08 -14.59 -0.51
CA LEU A 876 15.91 -15.40 -0.86
C LEU A 876 16.12 -16.07 -2.23
N PRO A 877 15.75 -17.36 -2.36
CA PRO A 877 15.83 -18.07 -3.64
C PRO A 877 14.84 -17.52 -4.67
N SER A 878 15.11 -17.77 -5.96
CA SER A 878 14.37 -17.19 -7.08
C SER A 878 12.88 -17.52 -7.07
N ASN A 879 12.48 -18.73 -6.66
CA ASN A 879 11.08 -19.14 -6.56
C ASN A 879 10.29 -18.25 -5.55
N HIS A 880 10.87 -17.93 -4.39
CA HIS A 880 10.25 -17.01 -3.42
C HIS A 880 10.21 -15.57 -3.91
N LEU A 881 11.22 -15.15 -4.67
CA LEU A 881 11.23 -13.83 -5.29
C LEU A 881 10.15 -13.72 -6.38
N PHE A 882 9.95 -14.75 -7.19
CA PHE A 882 8.84 -14.82 -8.14
C PHE A 882 7.49 -14.85 -7.41
N HIS A 883 7.38 -15.62 -6.31
CA HIS A 883 6.17 -15.60 -5.49
C HIS A 883 5.86 -14.18 -5.00
N TYR A 884 6.86 -13.43 -4.52
CA TYR A 884 6.69 -12.03 -4.15
C TYR A 884 6.23 -11.16 -5.33
N TYR A 885 6.83 -11.32 -6.51
CA TYR A 885 6.41 -10.59 -7.70
C TYR A 885 4.94 -10.89 -8.04
N ILE A 886 4.56 -12.16 -8.08
CA ILE A 886 3.22 -12.62 -8.47
C ILE A 886 2.15 -12.18 -7.46
N THR A 887 2.45 -12.21 -6.16
CA THR A 887 1.45 -11.92 -5.11
C THR A 887 1.41 -10.45 -4.70
N VAL A 888 2.48 -9.67 -4.93
CA VAL A 888 2.59 -8.28 -4.43
C VAL A 888 2.65 -7.26 -5.52
N ILE A 889 3.50 -7.48 -6.54
CA ILE A 889 3.75 -6.46 -7.56
C ILE A 889 2.73 -6.59 -8.67
N ARG A 890 2.55 -7.79 -9.23
CA ARG A 890 1.65 -8.05 -10.35
C ARG A 890 0.18 -7.66 -10.08
N PRO A 891 -0.42 -7.93 -8.89
CA PRO A 891 -1.80 -7.52 -8.63
C PRO A 891 -2.03 -6.00 -8.65
N VAL A 892 -0.99 -5.19 -8.45
CA VAL A 892 -1.11 -3.73 -8.63
C VAL A 892 -1.27 -3.36 -10.10
N LEU A 893 -0.61 -4.11 -10.99
CA LEU A 893 -0.63 -3.90 -12.44
C LEU A 893 -1.86 -4.54 -13.10
N GLU A 894 -2.60 -5.36 -12.35
CA GLU A 894 -3.76 -6.12 -12.83
C GLU A 894 -5.08 -5.67 -12.16
N TYR A 895 -5.06 -4.68 -11.26
CA TYR A 895 -6.27 -4.21 -10.59
C TYR A 895 -7.24 -3.53 -11.56
N CYS A 896 -8.50 -3.93 -11.54
CA CYS A 896 -9.57 -3.42 -12.40
C CYS A 896 -9.24 -3.40 -13.91
N VAL A 897 -8.48 -4.36 -14.39
CA VAL A 897 -8.03 -4.47 -15.79
C VAL A 897 -9.15 -4.26 -16.82
N PRO A 898 -10.35 -4.87 -16.70
CA PRO A 898 -11.40 -4.69 -17.68
C PRO A 898 -11.82 -3.23 -17.88
N VAL A 899 -11.62 -2.37 -16.89
CA VAL A 899 -12.00 -0.96 -16.94
C VAL A 899 -11.15 -0.15 -17.92
N TRP A 900 -9.85 -0.45 -18.05
CA TRP A 900 -8.90 0.44 -18.72
C TRP A 900 -8.01 -0.22 -19.78
N HIS A 901 -7.90 -1.56 -19.78
CA HIS A 901 -6.95 -2.29 -20.63
C HIS A 901 -7.11 -2.00 -22.13
N TYR A 902 -8.33 -2.00 -22.63
CA TYR A 902 -8.65 -1.89 -24.07
C TYR A 902 -8.34 -0.50 -24.66
N ALA A 903 -8.21 0.52 -23.80
CA ALA A 903 -7.99 1.90 -24.21
C ALA A 903 -6.54 2.37 -24.08
N LEU A 904 -5.59 1.46 -23.78
CA LEU A 904 -4.17 1.80 -23.58
C LEU A 904 -3.46 2.14 -24.88
N THR A 905 -2.56 3.13 -24.81
CA THR A 905 -1.57 3.42 -25.85
C THR A 905 -0.39 2.44 -25.80
N LYS A 906 0.36 2.32 -26.91
CA LYS A 906 1.57 1.49 -26.97
C LYS A 906 2.58 1.88 -25.88
N ALA A 907 2.81 3.18 -25.67
CA ALA A 907 3.72 3.68 -24.64
C ALA A 907 3.30 3.26 -23.21
N GLN A 908 2.00 3.30 -22.90
CA GLN A 908 1.48 2.84 -21.61
C GLN A 908 1.64 1.31 -21.43
N ILE A 909 1.44 0.53 -22.50
CA ILE A 909 1.70 -0.91 -22.48
C ILE A 909 3.17 -1.18 -22.17
N GLU A 910 4.09 -0.48 -22.81
CA GLU A 910 5.54 -0.60 -22.60
C GLU A 910 5.96 -0.20 -21.19
N GLN A 911 5.36 0.86 -20.63
CA GLN A 911 5.59 1.25 -19.23
C GLN A 911 5.23 0.12 -18.26
N ILE A 912 4.08 -0.52 -18.45
CA ILE A 912 3.61 -1.62 -17.60
C ILE A 912 4.53 -2.85 -17.76
N GLU A 913 4.85 -3.23 -19.00
CA GLU A 913 5.77 -4.35 -19.31
C GLU A 913 7.17 -4.09 -18.74
N GLY A 914 7.64 -2.84 -18.72
CA GLY A 914 8.91 -2.44 -18.13
C GLY A 914 9.05 -2.81 -16.65
N ILE A 915 7.94 -2.84 -15.89
CA ILE A 915 7.95 -3.31 -14.49
C ILE A 915 8.23 -4.81 -14.41
N GLN A 916 7.57 -5.62 -15.24
CA GLN A 916 7.81 -7.07 -15.29
C GLN A 916 9.22 -7.38 -15.74
N LYS A 917 9.71 -6.73 -16.79
CA LYS A 917 11.08 -6.86 -17.29
C LYS A 917 12.09 -6.57 -16.18
N ARG A 918 11.91 -5.48 -15.42
CA ARG A 918 12.76 -5.16 -14.25
C ARG A 918 12.65 -6.20 -13.14
N ALA A 919 11.46 -6.71 -12.84
CA ALA A 919 11.29 -7.76 -11.84
C ALA A 919 12.06 -9.03 -12.21
N ILE A 920 11.97 -9.47 -13.46
CA ILE A 920 12.69 -10.65 -13.96
C ILE A 920 14.21 -10.45 -13.88
N HIS A 921 14.72 -9.28 -14.29
CA HIS A 921 16.14 -8.92 -14.13
C HIS A 921 16.61 -8.99 -12.67
N ILE A 922 15.79 -8.48 -11.74
CA ILE A 922 16.12 -8.56 -10.31
C ILE A 922 16.19 -10.02 -9.87
N VAL A 923 15.28 -10.87 -10.29
CA VAL A 923 15.23 -12.28 -9.83
C VAL A 923 16.35 -13.12 -10.44
N LEU A 924 16.54 -13.08 -11.75
CA LEU A 924 17.40 -14.01 -12.49
C LEU A 924 18.79 -13.47 -12.87
N ASN A 925 19.11 -12.19 -12.59
CA ASN A 925 20.41 -11.57 -12.91
C ASN A 925 20.82 -11.67 -14.40
N PHE A 926 19.88 -11.53 -15.30
CA PHE A 926 20.24 -11.55 -16.72
C PHE A 926 21.17 -10.40 -17.11
N SER A 927 22.04 -10.65 -18.09
CA SER A 927 22.89 -9.61 -18.69
C SER A 927 22.06 -8.56 -19.43
N ARG A 928 22.59 -7.34 -19.53
CA ARG A 928 22.01 -6.30 -20.39
C ARG A 928 21.96 -6.77 -21.83
N GLY A 929 20.85 -6.52 -22.53
CA GLY A 929 20.67 -6.86 -23.94
C GLY A 929 19.86 -8.13 -24.22
N MET A 930 19.52 -8.95 -23.21
CA MET A 930 18.66 -10.11 -23.43
C MET A 930 17.26 -9.68 -23.92
N PRO A 931 16.74 -10.25 -25.03
CA PRO A 931 15.38 -9.95 -25.51
C PRO A 931 14.32 -10.29 -24.48
N TYR A 932 13.27 -9.44 -24.39
CA TYR A 932 12.22 -9.60 -23.37
C TYR A 932 11.49 -10.94 -23.48
N MET A 933 11.24 -11.45 -24.69
CA MET A 933 10.58 -12.74 -24.88
C MET A 933 11.42 -13.90 -24.32
N ALA A 934 12.76 -13.87 -24.49
CA ALA A 934 13.66 -14.85 -23.90
C ALA A 934 13.64 -14.79 -22.36
N MET A 935 13.56 -13.58 -21.80
CA MET A 935 13.42 -13.39 -20.35
C MET A 935 12.12 -13.98 -19.81
N LEU A 936 11.00 -13.79 -20.52
CA LEU A 936 9.70 -14.35 -20.14
C LEU A 936 9.72 -15.88 -20.17
N SER A 937 10.28 -16.47 -21.22
CA SER A 937 10.44 -17.93 -21.34
C SER A 937 11.26 -18.50 -20.18
N ALA A 938 12.43 -17.91 -19.89
CA ALA A 938 13.28 -18.33 -18.77
C ALA A 938 12.62 -18.15 -17.38
N ALA A 939 11.68 -17.21 -17.25
CA ALA A 939 10.92 -16.97 -16.03
C ALA A 939 9.61 -17.77 -15.95
N ASN A 940 9.24 -18.50 -16.99
CA ASN A 940 7.95 -19.16 -17.18
C ASN A 940 6.77 -18.17 -16.93
N LEU A 941 6.85 -17.02 -17.58
CA LEU A 941 5.84 -15.96 -17.49
C LEU A 941 5.34 -15.58 -18.89
N THR A 942 4.10 -15.16 -18.99
CA THR A 942 3.53 -14.52 -20.17
C THR A 942 3.65 -13.00 -20.08
N THR A 943 3.43 -12.29 -21.19
CA THR A 943 3.36 -10.82 -21.16
C THR A 943 2.21 -10.36 -20.28
N LEU A 944 2.34 -9.20 -19.64
CA LEU A 944 1.23 -8.60 -18.90
C LEU A 944 0.09 -8.17 -19.83
N ALA A 945 0.39 -7.84 -21.09
CA ALA A 945 -0.62 -7.54 -22.11
C ALA A 945 -1.52 -8.75 -22.39
N SER A 946 -0.92 -9.93 -22.65
CA SER A 946 -1.66 -11.18 -22.86
C SER A 946 -2.51 -11.57 -21.64
N ARG A 947 -1.96 -11.39 -20.43
CA ARG A 947 -2.71 -11.67 -19.20
C ARG A 947 -3.90 -10.73 -19.01
N ARG A 948 -3.71 -9.42 -19.27
CA ARG A 948 -4.80 -8.45 -19.17
C ARG A 948 -5.92 -8.76 -20.16
N GLU A 949 -5.56 -9.17 -21.36
CA GLU A 949 -6.50 -9.63 -22.38
C GLU A 949 -7.30 -10.84 -21.91
N GLU A 950 -6.61 -11.86 -21.34
CA GLU A 950 -7.25 -13.06 -20.80
C GLU A 950 -8.20 -12.73 -19.64
N MET A 951 -7.78 -11.84 -18.73
CA MET A 951 -8.62 -11.40 -17.61
C MET A 951 -9.88 -10.66 -18.10
N SER A 952 -9.74 -9.82 -19.12
CA SER A 952 -10.86 -9.10 -19.72
C SER A 952 -11.85 -10.03 -20.42
N ARG A 953 -11.35 -11.08 -21.12
CA ARG A 953 -12.20 -12.13 -21.71
C ARG A 953 -12.96 -12.91 -20.65
N LYS A 954 -12.28 -13.38 -19.61
CA LYS A 954 -12.91 -14.11 -18.50
C LYS A 954 -13.98 -13.26 -17.81
N PHE A 955 -13.71 -11.97 -17.64
CA PHE A 955 -14.68 -11.07 -17.06
C PHE A 955 -15.91 -10.88 -17.98
N PHE A 956 -15.72 -10.79 -19.28
CA PHE A 956 -16.83 -10.72 -20.25
C PHE A 956 -17.67 -12.00 -20.25
N LEU A 957 -17.03 -13.18 -20.23
CA LEU A 957 -17.74 -14.46 -20.07
C LEU A 957 -18.59 -14.51 -18.80
N HIS A 958 -18.09 -13.97 -17.69
CA HIS A 958 -18.88 -13.85 -16.46
C HIS A 958 -20.07 -12.88 -16.61
N ILE A 959 -19.89 -11.75 -17.28
CA ILE A 959 -21.00 -10.80 -17.56
C ILE A 959 -22.09 -11.45 -18.45
N SER A 960 -21.69 -12.32 -19.37
CA SER A 960 -22.62 -12.99 -20.29
C SER A 960 -23.55 -14.02 -19.59
N GLN A 961 -23.29 -14.35 -18.32
CA GLN A 961 -24.16 -15.22 -17.52
C GLN A 961 -25.39 -14.42 -17.03
N PRO A 962 -26.61 -14.98 -17.11
CA PRO A 962 -27.84 -14.30 -16.66
C PRO A 962 -27.82 -13.86 -15.19
N THR A 963 -27.03 -14.56 -14.36
CA THR A 963 -26.88 -14.25 -12.93
C THR A 963 -25.96 -13.06 -12.64
N SER A 964 -25.27 -12.54 -13.66
CA SER A 964 -24.36 -11.39 -13.48
C SER A 964 -25.14 -10.09 -13.29
N CYS A 965 -24.70 -9.28 -12.35
CA CYS A 965 -25.30 -7.96 -12.09
C CYS A 965 -25.14 -6.96 -13.25
N LEU A 966 -24.29 -7.23 -14.26
CA LEU A 966 -24.11 -6.42 -15.46
C LEU A 966 -24.75 -7.03 -16.72
N HIS A 967 -25.47 -8.15 -16.60
CA HIS A 967 -26.07 -8.82 -17.76
C HIS A 967 -27.05 -7.89 -18.53
N HIS A 968 -27.76 -7.04 -17.81
CA HIS A 968 -28.70 -6.07 -18.35
C HIS A 968 -28.06 -4.98 -19.23
N LEU A 969 -26.72 -4.84 -19.22
CA LEU A 969 -25.98 -3.91 -20.10
C LEU A 969 -25.67 -4.52 -21.46
N LEU A 970 -25.91 -5.81 -21.65
CA LEU A 970 -25.76 -6.48 -22.93
C LEU A 970 -27.03 -6.26 -23.79
N PRO A 971 -26.89 -6.16 -25.11
CA PRO A 971 -28.04 -6.12 -26.02
C PRO A 971 -28.77 -7.50 -26.01
N ASP A 972 -29.97 -7.53 -26.50
CA ASP A 972 -30.71 -8.78 -26.70
C ASP A 972 -29.91 -9.76 -27.56
N PRO A 973 -29.91 -11.06 -27.22
CA PRO A 973 -29.21 -12.06 -28.02
C PRO A 973 -29.89 -12.18 -29.41
N ARG A 974 -29.11 -12.49 -30.43
CA ARG A 974 -29.60 -12.77 -31.75
C ARG A 974 -30.43 -14.04 -31.76
N ASP A 975 -31.42 -14.09 -32.68
CA ASP A 975 -32.19 -15.33 -32.89
C ASP A 975 -31.28 -16.50 -33.31
N HIS A 976 -31.64 -17.70 -32.89
CA HIS A 976 -30.92 -18.92 -33.25
C HIS A 976 -30.80 -19.12 -34.75
N SER A 977 -31.81 -18.72 -35.54
CA SER A 977 -31.81 -18.76 -36.99
C SER A 977 -30.76 -17.85 -37.65
N VAL A 978 -30.44 -16.72 -36.99
CA VAL A 978 -29.38 -15.80 -37.42
C VAL A 978 -28.00 -16.34 -37.02
N ILE A 979 -27.88 -16.85 -35.80
CA ILE A 979 -26.61 -17.39 -35.29
C ILE A 979 -26.13 -18.56 -36.15
N SER A 980 -27.03 -19.45 -36.58
CA SER A 980 -26.71 -20.62 -37.40
C SER A 980 -26.17 -20.28 -38.81
N ARG A 981 -26.45 -19.05 -39.31
CA ARG A 981 -25.98 -18.54 -40.61
C ARG A 981 -24.65 -17.78 -40.55
N LEU A 982 -24.19 -17.45 -39.34
CA LEU A 982 -22.92 -16.74 -39.14
C LEU A 982 -21.73 -17.66 -39.34
N ARG A 983 -20.65 -17.19 -39.97
CA ARG A 983 -19.37 -17.90 -40.11
C ARG A 983 -18.69 -18.16 -38.74
N THR A 984 -18.93 -17.27 -37.80
CA THR A 984 -18.45 -17.36 -36.44
C THR A 984 -19.63 -17.20 -35.47
N TYR A 985 -19.63 -17.97 -34.38
CA TYR A 985 -20.67 -17.87 -33.36
C TYR A 985 -20.62 -16.49 -32.71
N GLU A 986 -21.64 -15.66 -32.92
CA GLU A 986 -21.81 -14.36 -32.28
C GLU A 986 -23.21 -14.26 -31.69
N LYS A 987 -23.31 -14.54 -30.38
CA LYS A 987 -24.58 -14.54 -29.64
C LYS A 987 -25.26 -13.18 -29.63
N TYR A 988 -24.47 -12.09 -29.54
CA TYR A 988 -24.97 -10.72 -29.45
C TYR A 988 -24.67 -9.93 -30.74
N PRO A 989 -25.44 -8.91 -31.07
CA PRO A 989 -25.10 -7.99 -32.15
C PRO A 989 -23.83 -7.20 -31.81
N ARG A 990 -23.03 -6.86 -32.83
CA ARG A 990 -21.90 -5.94 -32.68
C ARG A 990 -22.43 -4.53 -32.47
N VAL A 991 -21.81 -3.80 -31.55
CA VAL A 991 -22.18 -2.40 -31.25
C VAL A 991 -21.06 -1.49 -31.73
N PHE A 992 -21.41 -0.57 -32.64
CA PHE A 992 -20.46 0.39 -33.15
C PHE A 992 -20.50 1.68 -32.33
N THR A 993 -19.34 2.31 -32.14
CA THR A 993 -19.18 3.59 -31.48
C THR A 993 -18.74 4.62 -32.49
N ARG A 994 -19.24 5.86 -32.37
CA ARG A 994 -18.85 6.99 -33.26
C ARG A 994 -17.38 7.33 -33.08
N THR A 995 -16.87 7.22 -31.83
CA THR A 995 -15.50 7.54 -31.53
C THR A 995 -14.84 6.40 -30.73
N LYS A 996 -13.65 6.00 -31.15
CA LYS A 996 -12.85 4.99 -30.42
C LYS A 996 -12.58 5.39 -28.97
N ARG A 997 -12.58 6.69 -28.65
CA ARG A 997 -12.33 7.22 -27.33
C ARG A 997 -13.44 6.89 -26.34
N TYR A 998 -14.68 6.90 -26.78
CA TYR A 998 -15.87 6.69 -25.96
C TYR A 998 -16.42 5.25 -26.04
N CYS A 999 -15.65 4.34 -26.62
CA CYS A 999 -15.97 2.93 -26.62
C CYS A 999 -15.88 2.39 -25.18
N SER A 1000 -16.98 1.91 -24.61
CA SER A 1000 -17.00 1.29 -23.29
C SER A 1000 -16.45 -0.14 -23.33
N PHE A 1001 -16.12 -0.69 -22.14
CA PHE A 1001 -15.71 -2.10 -22.05
C PHE A 1001 -16.75 -3.06 -22.64
N ILE A 1002 -18.03 -2.83 -22.39
CA ILE A 1002 -19.12 -3.69 -22.90
C ILE A 1002 -19.11 -3.69 -24.44
N GLN A 1003 -19.06 -2.51 -25.05
CA GLN A 1003 -19.02 -2.37 -26.52
C GLN A 1003 -17.75 -2.99 -27.12
N TYR A 1004 -16.60 -2.74 -26.47
CA TYR A 1004 -15.35 -3.36 -26.91
C TYR A 1004 -15.41 -4.89 -26.84
N ALA A 1005 -15.90 -5.44 -25.72
CA ALA A 1005 -15.97 -6.87 -25.48
C ALA A 1005 -16.95 -7.58 -26.43
N LEU A 1006 -18.10 -6.96 -26.72
CA LEU A 1006 -19.05 -7.43 -27.75
C LEU A 1006 -18.41 -7.53 -29.14
N ASN A 1007 -17.47 -6.64 -29.47
CA ASN A 1007 -16.82 -6.65 -30.78
C ASN A 1007 -15.62 -7.62 -30.86
N HIS A 1008 -14.99 -7.98 -29.71
CA HIS A 1008 -13.72 -8.69 -29.72
C HIS A 1008 -13.72 -10.04 -28.96
N TYR A 1009 -14.72 -10.30 -28.09
CA TYR A 1009 -14.67 -11.47 -27.18
C TYR A 1009 -15.80 -12.48 -27.37
N GLN A 1010 -16.76 -12.27 -28.31
CA GLN A 1010 -17.90 -13.15 -28.49
C GLN A 1010 -17.52 -14.60 -28.90
N THR A 1011 -16.46 -14.77 -29.70
CA THR A 1011 -15.96 -16.08 -30.11
C THR A 1011 -15.49 -16.95 -28.94
N SER A 1012 -15.26 -16.36 -27.78
CA SER A 1012 -14.89 -17.09 -26.55
C SER A 1012 -16.09 -17.77 -25.88
N ILE A 1013 -17.32 -17.39 -26.23
CA ILE A 1013 -18.55 -17.94 -25.63
C ILE A 1013 -18.88 -19.31 -26.23
N SER A 1014 -18.40 -19.62 -27.45
CA SER A 1014 -18.67 -20.90 -28.12
C SER A 1014 -17.85 -22.06 -27.59
N ASN A 1015 -16.79 -21.82 -26.83
CA ASN A 1015 -15.82 -22.81 -26.33
C ASN A 1015 -15.98 -23.09 -24.81
N SER A 1016 -16.98 -22.50 -24.16
CA SER A 1016 -17.35 -22.73 -22.77
C SER A 1016 -18.71 -23.41 -22.64
#